data_4431654ab016bd0ca804ca0ebf861ff2
#
_entry.id   4431654ab016bd0ca804ca0ebf861ff2
#
_cell.length_a   1.000
_cell.length_b   1.000
_cell.length_c   1.000
_cell.angle_alpha   90.00
_cell.angle_beta   90.00
_cell.angle_gamma   90.00
#
_symmetry.space_group_name_H-M   'P 1'
#
loop_
_entity.id
_entity.type
_entity.pdbx_description
1 polymer ?
#
loop_
_entity_poly.entity_id
_entity_poly.type
_entity_poly.pdbx_seq_one_letter_code
_entity_poly.pdbx_strand_id
1 'polypeptide(L)'
;MVKNYLRYEPALSFGVITSGVIEYDRSGKHLLAAALEKICLWHVRQGVCTKILAPSNSKKGPFLAVTAIASSSTSSHIASGYAEGSIRIWDSEKGICETTLNGHKGAVTALRYNKLGSLLASGSKDNDVILWDVVGETGLFRLRGHRDQVTDLVFLDSGKKLVTASKDKFLRVWDLDTQHCMQIIIGHHTEIWSIDIDPEERYLVTGSADPDLRFYTINKDLPTENKWEVLKSFGEIQRQSKDRVATVRFNKSGNLLACQVAGKIVEIFRVLDESESKHKAKRRVSRKKQKKAAKEGLEATEKGEADIGAEGGSNPVVTVLDIFKLHQTLRAGKKISSISFSPVTSKNSLATLALSLNNNLLEFHAIESSSTTKLNAIELLGHRAVVRSVTLSSDNTLLMSTSHSAIKIWNPTTGSCLHTIDSGYGLCGLFLRGNKYAVVGTKGGTLEFIDVRSGTCVEVVEAHGGAVQSIALIPDETGFLTSLTPDGTGFLTSSADHDIKLWECQTVQKAGKGSKHLTVSPTRSLKMHDDVLVVAASPDGKFIAAALLDNIVKVYYMDSLKLFISLYGHNLPVLCMDISSDGDLLVSGSADKNVKIWGLDFGDCHKSLFAHADSVTGVKFVPNTHYFFTVGRDRLVKYWDADKFELLLNLEGHHAEVCCLAMSNLGDFIVTGSHDRSIRRWDRIEEFFFLEEEKEKRLEEMFESDIDNGFENKYGPKEELPEEGAVALVGKKTQETLTATDSIIEALDMAHAERKRIAEHQPLPFSDALELMSYLENWASIPDKVELVIRIATLLSQLYHHQLVSTVSARPLLTKLKDIRAKVKERKDILGVNSAAMDHHRTQLMSSRSDAPFGNAMTKLWEIRSCNTKGIEARADTRQEKKRKKKQKKIDGGHVWS
;
A
#
# COMPACT_ATOMS: atom_id res chain seq x y z
N MET A 1 -11.85 -15.84 -39.75
CA MET A 1 -10.89 -16.65 -38.99
C MET A 1 -10.71 -15.97 -37.63
N VAL A 2 -10.89 -16.71 -36.55
CA VAL A 2 -10.61 -16.20 -35.21
C VAL A 2 -9.08 -16.08 -35.07
N LYS A 3 -8.54 -14.84 -34.90
CA LYS A 3 -7.10 -14.67 -34.68
C LYS A 3 -6.75 -15.10 -33.25
N ASN A 4 -5.81 -15.99 -33.12
CA ASN A 4 -5.27 -16.43 -31.84
C ASN A 4 -4.15 -15.50 -31.46
N TYR A 5 -4.20 -14.97 -30.23
CA TYR A 5 -3.19 -14.08 -29.67
C TYR A 5 -2.33 -14.82 -28.66
N LEU A 6 -1.04 -14.51 -28.61
CA LEU A 6 -0.14 -15.04 -27.60
C LEU A 6 -0.24 -14.23 -26.32
N ARG A 7 -0.24 -14.91 -25.19
CA ARG A 7 -0.38 -14.33 -23.87
C ARG A 7 0.97 -13.96 -23.27
N TYR A 8 1.00 -12.85 -22.53
CA TYR A 8 2.13 -12.48 -21.70
C TYR A 8 1.75 -12.58 -20.23
N GLU A 9 2.64 -13.13 -19.40
CA GLU A 9 2.44 -13.27 -17.97
C GLU A 9 3.65 -12.78 -17.18
N PRO A 10 3.45 -12.31 -15.92
CA PRO A 10 4.53 -11.87 -15.07
C PRO A 10 5.42 -13.05 -14.68
N ALA A 11 6.70 -13.00 -15.05
CA ALA A 11 7.65 -14.07 -14.76
C ALA A 11 8.55 -13.73 -13.57
N LEU A 12 9.22 -12.57 -13.59
CA LEU A 12 10.22 -12.21 -12.60
C LEU A 12 10.12 -10.74 -12.19
N SER A 13 10.27 -10.45 -10.91
CA SER A 13 10.47 -9.09 -10.41
C SER A 13 11.75 -9.02 -9.59
N PHE A 14 12.58 -7.99 -9.81
CA PHE A 14 13.88 -7.82 -9.17
C PHE A 14 14.22 -6.33 -8.96
N GLY A 15 15.32 -6.05 -8.29
CA GLY A 15 15.79 -4.69 -7.99
C GLY A 15 15.25 -4.08 -6.71
N VAL A 16 14.31 -4.72 -6.01
CA VAL A 16 13.81 -4.26 -4.71
C VAL A 16 14.44 -5.09 -3.59
N ILE A 17 15.11 -4.40 -2.67
CA ILE A 17 15.72 -5.00 -1.46
C ILE A 17 14.72 -4.94 -0.32
N THR A 18 14.07 -3.79 -0.17
CA THR A 18 13.06 -3.54 0.87
C THR A 18 12.03 -2.50 0.41
N SER A 19 10.76 -2.75 0.69
CA SER A 19 9.66 -1.78 0.51
C SER A 19 9.24 -1.11 1.82
N GLY A 20 9.85 -1.48 2.95
CA GLY A 20 9.61 -0.78 4.20
C GLY A 20 9.66 -1.65 5.44
N VAL A 21 8.82 -2.67 5.56
CA VAL A 21 8.69 -3.50 6.76
C VAL A 21 9.83 -4.50 6.84
N ILE A 22 10.46 -4.58 8.01
CA ILE A 22 11.53 -5.54 8.30
C ILE A 22 11.32 -6.19 9.66
N GLU A 23 11.73 -7.47 9.77
CA GLU A 23 11.78 -8.19 11.03
C GLU A 23 12.93 -9.22 11.02
N TYR A 24 13.56 -9.45 12.17
CA TYR A 24 14.56 -10.51 12.29
C TYR A 24 13.89 -11.87 12.40
N ASP A 25 14.52 -12.85 11.78
CA ASP A 25 14.22 -14.25 12.05
C ASP A 25 14.62 -14.63 13.48
N ARG A 26 14.01 -15.68 14.03
CA ARG A 26 14.31 -16.25 15.35
C ARG A 26 15.80 -16.49 15.61
N SER A 27 16.52 -16.93 14.59
CA SER A 27 17.96 -17.21 14.69
C SER A 27 18.84 -15.95 14.75
N GLY A 28 18.32 -14.78 14.36
CA GLY A 28 19.09 -13.53 14.21
C GLY A 28 20.13 -13.56 13.09
N LYS A 29 20.19 -14.63 12.30
CA LYS A 29 21.08 -14.75 11.14
C LYS A 29 20.48 -14.11 9.89
N HIS A 30 19.16 -14.18 9.76
CA HIS A 30 18.42 -13.65 8.62
C HIS A 30 17.55 -12.47 9.03
N LEU A 31 17.47 -11.48 8.13
CA LEU A 31 16.54 -10.38 8.20
C LEU A 31 15.46 -10.59 7.13
N LEU A 32 14.22 -10.59 7.55
CA LEU A 32 13.04 -10.60 6.70
C LEU A 32 12.79 -9.18 6.24
N ALA A 33 12.71 -8.95 4.96
CA ALA A 33 12.37 -7.65 4.38
C ALA A 33 11.25 -7.81 3.36
N ALA A 34 10.18 -7.03 3.52
CA ALA A 34 9.16 -6.91 2.49
C ALA A 34 9.78 -6.31 1.23
N ALA A 35 9.59 -6.93 0.09
CA ALA A 35 10.01 -6.48 -1.23
C ALA A 35 8.79 -6.49 -2.17
N LEU A 36 7.90 -5.50 -1.98
CA LEU A 36 6.60 -5.39 -2.61
C LEU A 36 5.71 -6.60 -2.27
N GLU A 37 5.41 -7.47 -3.22
CA GLU A 37 4.59 -8.67 -3.02
C GLU A 37 5.34 -9.86 -2.38
N LYS A 38 6.66 -9.80 -2.33
CA LYS A 38 7.55 -10.87 -1.86
C LYS A 38 8.18 -10.53 -0.52
N ILE A 39 8.66 -11.55 0.19
CA ILE A 39 9.49 -11.40 1.36
C ILE A 39 10.87 -11.97 1.05
N CYS A 40 11.90 -11.15 1.17
CA CYS A 40 13.30 -11.57 0.98
C CYS A 40 13.96 -11.87 2.31
N LEU A 41 14.61 -13.02 2.42
CA LEU A 41 15.43 -13.42 3.57
C LEU A 41 16.88 -13.04 3.28
N TRP A 42 17.38 -12.01 3.95
CA TRP A 42 18.74 -11.50 3.79
C TRP A 42 19.65 -12.06 4.89
N HIS A 43 20.74 -12.70 4.50
CA HIS A 43 21.77 -13.11 5.46
C HIS A 43 22.55 -11.87 5.93
N VAL A 44 22.41 -11.51 7.21
CA VAL A 44 22.89 -10.24 7.79
C VAL A 44 24.39 -9.99 7.59
N ARG A 45 25.22 -11.03 7.73
CA ARG A 45 26.69 -10.90 7.62
C ARG A 45 27.18 -10.89 6.17
N GLN A 46 26.55 -11.69 5.31
CA GLN A 46 27.00 -11.86 3.91
C GLN A 46 26.35 -10.86 2.96
N GLY A 47 25.19 -10.27 3.35
CA GLY A 47 24.44 -9.37 2.49
C GLY A 47 23.81 -10.05 1.27
N VAL A 48 23.69 -11.38 1.28
CA VAL A 48 23.12 -12.17 0.18
C VAL A 48 21.68 -12.55 0.51
N CYS A 49 20.80 -12.50 -0.49
CA CYS A 49 19.45 -13.01 -0.38
C CYS A 49 19.50 -14.55 -0.43
N THR A 50 19.11 -15.21 0.66
CA THR A 50 19.13 -16.67 0.76
C THR A 50 17.89 -17.31 0.19
N LYS A 51 16.71 -16.72 0.45
CA LYS A 51 15.43 -17.23 0.00
C LYS A 51 14.48 -16.08 -0.33
N ILE A 52 13.57 -16.31 -1.26
CA ILE A 52 12.51 -15.40 -1.62
C ILE A 52 11.19 -16.14 -1.42
N LEU A 53 10.34 -15.62 -0.53
CA LEU A 53 8.99 -16.12 -0.32
C LEU A 53 8.07 -15.31 -1.23
N ALA A 54 7.58 -15.95 -2.27
CA ALA A 54 6.68 -15.33 -3.24
C ALA A 54 5.36 -16.10 -3.30
N PRO A 55 4.21 -15.40 -3.37
CA PRO A 55 2.93 -16.06 -3.55
C PRO A 55 2.93 -16.85 -4.86
N SER A 56 2.41 -18.09 -4.83
CA SER A 56 2.25 -18.89 -6.04
C SER A 56 1.23 -18.22 -6.97
N ASN A 57 1.57 -18.13 -8.25
CA ASN A 57 0.78 -17.45 -9.30
C ASN A 57 -0.55 -18.15 -9.64
N SER A 58 -1.04 -19.05 -8.79
CA SER A 58 -2.19 -19.90 -9.07
C SER A 58 -3.56 -19.20 -9.13
N LYS A 59 -3.65 -17.92 -8.73
CA LYS A 59 -4.88 -17.13 -8.88
C LYS A 59 -4.55 -15.80 -9.54
N LYS A 60 -5.19 -15.52 -10.66
CA LYS A 60 -5.13 -14.27 -11.42
C LYS A 60 -5.72 -13.15 -10.56
N GLY A 61 -4.88 -12.34 -9.96
CA GLY A 61 -5.28 -11.17 -9.20
C GLY A 61 -4.13 -10.17 -9.12
N PRO A 62 -4.42 -8.90 -8.80
CA PRO A 62 -3.39 -7.88 -8.69
C PRO A 62 -2.36 -8.29 -7.64
N PHE A 63 -1.08 -8.10 -7.96
CA PHE A 63 0.00 -8.31 -6.99
C PHE A 63 -0.07 -7.26 -5.90
N LEU A 64 -0.34 -7.68 -4.69
CA LEU A 64 -0.58 -6.78 -3.56
C LEU A 64 0.63 -6.75 -2.64
N ALA A 65 0.98 -5.53 -2.19
CA ALA A 65 2.16 -5.33 -1.38
C ALA A 65 2.00 -5.91 0.02
N VAL A 66 3.09 -6.46 0.56
CA VAL A 66 3.22 -6.86 1.96
C VAL A 66 3.24 -5.61 2.84
N THR A 67 2.32 -5.53 3.78
CA THR A 67 2.13 -4.37 4.68
C THR A 67 2.60 -4.63 6.10
N ALA A 68 2.57 -5.89 6.56
CA ALA A 68 3.03 -6.30 7.89
C ALA A 68 3.73 -7.65 7.83
N ILE A 69 4.73 -7.86 8.69
CA ILE A 69 5.44 -9.13 8.85
C ILE A 69 5.55 -9.41 10.35
N ALA A 70 5.38 -10.67 10.72
CA ALA A 70 5.65 -11.17 12.07
C ALA A 70 6.34 -12.52 12.01
N SER A 71 7.38 -12.71 12.81
CA SER A 71 8.05 -14.01 12.95
C SER A 71 7.65 -14.71 14.25
N SER A 72 7.44 -16.01 14.19
CA SER A 72 7.16 -16.82 15.38
C SER A 72 8.40 -16.95 16.25
N SER A 73 8.23 -16.87 17.57
CA SER A 73 9.34 -17.09 18.52
C SER A 73 9.69 -18.56 18.71
N THR A 74 8.77 -19.47 18.44
CA THR A 74 8.87 -20.91 18.72
C THR A 74 9.11 -21.77 17.49
N SER A 75 8.45 -21.42 16.36
CA SER A 75 8.48 -22.20 15.11
C SER A 75 9.22 -21.45 13.99
N SER A 76 9.42 -22.11 12.86
CA SER A 76 9.96 -21.51 11.61
C SER A 76 8.94 -20.68 10.83
N HIS A 77 7.71 -20.53 11.36
CA HIS A 77 6.63 -19.85 10.68
C HIS A 77 6.78 -18.33 10.68
N ILE A 78 6.48 -17.74 9.55
CA ILE A 78 6.45 -16.30 9.30
C ILE A 78 5.04 -15.94 8.82
N ALA A 79 4.40 -14.99 9.45
CA ALA A 79 3.14 -14.44 8.97
C ALA A 79 3.38 -13.13 8.19
N SER A 80 2.73 -12.99 7.06
CA SER A 80 2.73 -11.79 6.25
C SER A 80 1.31 -11.31 5.99
N GLY A 81 1.07 -10.02 6.25
CA GLY A 81 -0.20 -9.35 5.94
C GLY A 81 -0.09 -8.56 4.65
N TYR A 82 -1.14 -8.59 3.86
CA TYR A 82 -1.21 -7.95 2.54
C TYR A 82 -2.19 -6.78 2.52
N ALA A 83 -2.07 -5.97 1.47
CA ALA A 83 -2.91 -4.78 1.28
C ALA A 83 -4.39 -5.10 0.98
N GLU A 84 -4.73 -6.32 0.58
CA GLU A 84 -6.10 -6.80 0.38
C GLU A 84 -6.77 -7.29 1.66
N GLY A 85 -6.00 -7.51 2.75
CA GLY A 85 -6.49 -8.07 3.99
C GLY A 85 -6.19 -9.56 4.17
N SER A 86 -5.62 -10.24 3.18
CA SER A 86 -5.16 -11.62 3.34
C SER A 86 -3.91 -11.70 4.21
N ILE A 87 -3.79 -12.78 4.95
CA ILE A 87 -2.61 -13.12 5.76
C ILE A 87 -2.11 -14.47 5.26
N ARG A 88 -0.80 -14.56 5.00
CA ARG A 88 -0.18 -15.81 4.58
C ARG A 88 0.85 -16.27 5.59
N ILE A 89 0.81 -17.55 5.91
CA ILE A 89 1.76 -18.19 6.79
C ILE A 89 2.76 -18.97 5.95
N TRP A 90 4.05 -18.70 6.18
CA TRP A 90 5.16 -19.25 5.42
C TRP A 90 6.04 -20.09 6.35
N ASP A 91 6.49 -21.22 5.86
CA ASP A 91 7.60 -21.93 6.47
C ASP A 91 8.93 -21.37 5.93
N SER A 92 9.73 -20.75 6.79
CA SER A 92 11.02 -20.17 6.41
C SER A 92 12.05 -21.21 5.99
N GLU A 93 11.95 -22.47 6.48
CA GLU A 93 12.86 -23.55 6.14
C GLU A 93 12.55 -24.14 4.77
N LYS A 94 11.27 -24.41 4.47
CA LYS A 94 10.84 -24.94 3.16
C LYS A 94 10.70 -23.84 2.11
N GLY A 95 10.35 -22.61 2.52
CA GLY A 95 10.09 -21.50 1.61
C GLY A 95 8.74 -21.58 0.92
N ILE A 96 7.79 -22.31 1.46
CA ILE A 96 6.47 -22.58 0.90
C ILE A 96 5.42 -21.84 1.74
N CYS A 97 4.37 -21.35 1.08
CA CYS A 97 3.19 -20.86 1.76
C CYS A 97 2.36 -22.06 2.23
N GLU A 98 2.21 -22.22 3.52
CA GLU A 98 1.41 -23.31 4.11
C GLU A 98 -0.07 -22.97 4.04
N THR A 99 -0.46 -21.79 4.53
CA THR A 99 -1.87 -21.39 4.59
C THR A 99 -2.08 -19.93 4.22
N THR A 100 -3.28 -19.64 3.74
CA THR A 100 -3.77 -18.28 3.48
C THR A 100 -5.04 -18.05 4.27
N LEU A 101 -4.99 -17.10 5.19
CA LEU A 101 -6.11 -16.73 6.05
C LEU A 101 -6.78 -15.47 5.50
N ASN A 102 -8.06 -15.57 5.18
CA ASN A 102 -8.87 -14.48 4.67
C ASN A 102 -9.92 -14.06 5.70
N GLY A 103 -10.14 -12.75 5.86
CA GLY A 103 -11.14 -12.26 6.81
C GLY A 103 -11.18 -10.76 6.97
N HIS A 104 -10.06 -10.05 6.79
CA HIS A 104 -10.03 -8.60 6.75
C HIS A 104 -10.49 -8.06 5.40
N LYS A 105 -11.21 -6.92 5.43
CA LYS A 105 -11.65 -6.19 4.22
C LYS A 105 -10.66 -5.08 3.81
N GLY A 106 -9.78 -4.69 4.70
CA GLY A 106 -8.78 -3.65 4.50
C GLY A 106 -7.36 -4.16 4.68
N ALA A 107 -6.38 -3.35 4.32
CA ALA A 107 -4.98 -3.70 4.47
C ALA A 107 -4.63 -4.07 5.91
N VAL A 108 -3.92 -5.17 6.10
CA VAL A 108 -3.40 -5.59 7.41
C VAL A 108 -2.29 -4.62 7.83
N THR A 109 -2.45 -3.97 8.98
CA THR A 109 -1.52 -2.95 9.48
C THR A 109 -0.55 -3.50 10.52
N ALA A 110 -0.99 -4.47 11.30
CA ALA A 110 -0.19 -5.06 12.37
C ALA A 110 -0.43 -6.57 12.48
N LEU A 111 0.63 -7.30 12.77
CA LEU A 111 0.63 -8.74 13.01
C LEU A 111 1.51 -9.04 14.22
N ARG A 112 1.04 -9.91 15.12
CA ARG A 112 1.82 -10.40 16.25
C ARG A 112 1.46 -11.84 16.59
N TYR A 113 2.49 -12.65 16.83
CA TYR A 113 2.33 -13.96 17.44
C TYR A 113 2.27 -13.85 18.97
N ASN A 114 1.56 -14.76 19.60
CA ASN A 114 1.70 -14.96 21.06
C ASN A 114 3.07 -15.59 21.37
N LYS A 115 3.47 -15.61 22.64
CA LYS A 115 4.75 -16.19 23.07
C LYS A 115 4.90 -17.67 22.73
N LEU A 116 3.79 -18.42 22.67
CA LEU A 116 3.77 -19.84 22.33
C LEU A 116 3.78 -20.12 20.82
N GLY A 117 3.50 -19.11 19.98
CA GLY A 117 3.43 -19.26 18.52
C GLY A 117 2.15 -19.94 18.02
N SER A 118 1.20 -20.28 18.90
CA SER A 118 -0.07 -20.94 18.55
C SER A 118 -1.14 -19.98 18.07
N LEU A 119 -1.13 -18.75 18.57
CA LEU A 119 -2.11 -17.72 18.23
C LEU A 119 -1.44 -16.58 17.46
N LEU A 120 -2.13 -16.08 16.45
CA LEU A 120 -1.76 -14.89 15.68
C LEU A 120 -2.87 -13.86 15.82
N ALA A 121 -2.53 -12.63 16.19
CA ALA A 121 -3.45 -11.51 16.16
C ALA A 121 -3.12 -10.59 14.97
N SER A 122 -4.15 -10.11 14.30
CA SER A 122 -4.04 -9.19 13.18
C SER A 122 -4.90 -7.96 13.38
N GLY A 123 -4.35 -6.78 13.10
CA GLY A 123 -5.07 -5.51 13.05
C GLY A 123 -5.09 -4.98 11.62
N SER A 124 -6.16 -4.31 11.23
CA SER A 124 -6.35 -3.85 9.87
C SER A 124 -6.88 -2.41 9.79
N LYS A 125 -6.88 -1.89 8.56
CA LYS A 125 -7.52 -0.60 8.22
C LYS A 125 -9.05 -0.67 8.25
N ASP A 126 -9.63 -1.85 8.37
CA ASP A 126 -11.07 -2.05 8.53
C ASP A 126 -11.55 -1.84 9.98
N ASN A 127 -10.66 -1.38 10.89
CA ASN A 127 -10.89 -1.09 12.31
C ASN A 127 -11.11 -2.34 13.17
N ASP A 128 -11.03 -3.52 12.58
CA ASP A 128 -11.22 -4.79 13.26
C ASP A 128 -9.88 -5.43 13.65
N VAL A 129 -9.92 -6.24 14.69
CA VAL A 129 -8.83 -7.13 15.09
C VAL A 129 -9.35 -8.55 15.02
N ILE A 130 -8.61 -9.44 14.35
CA ILE A 130 -8.96 -10.84 14.23
C ILE A 130 -7.90 -11.68 14.93
N LEU A 131 -8.35 -12.65 15.71
CA LEU A 131 -7.50 -13.67 16.31
C LEU A 131 -7.60 -14.95 15.49
N TRP A 132 -6.44 -15.54 15.19
CA TRP A 132 -6.30 -16.74 14.39
C TRP A 132 -5.64 -17.85 15.20
N ASP A 133 -6.13 -19.04 15.03
CA ASP A 133 -5.43 -20.25 15.45
C ASP A 133 -4.51 -20.71 14.33
N VAL A 134 -3.20 -20.67 14.59
CA VAL A 134 -2.18 -21.03 13.59
C VAL A 134 -2.13 -22.52 13.35
N VAL A 135 -2.43 -23.32 14.38
CA VAL A 135 -2.42 -24.79 14.32
C VAL A 135 -3.67 -25.33 13.64
N GLY A 136 -4.84 -24.76 13.99
CA GLY A 136 -6.12 -25.13 13.39
C GLY A 136 -6.39 -24.43 12.06
N GLU A 137 -5.53 -23.49 11.64
CA GLU A 137 -5.65 -22.70 10.37
C GLU A 137 -6.96 -21.95 10.23
N THR A 138 -7.58 -21.60 11.33
CA THR A 138 -8.92 -20.98 11.38
C THR A 138 -8.93 -19.65 12.10
N GLY A 139 -9.87 -18.79 11.72
CA GLY A 139 -10.18 -17.57 12.47
C GLY A 139 -11.01 -17.90 13.70
N LEU A 140 -10.53 -17.56 14.89
CA LEU A 140 -11.23 -17.83 16.14
C LEU A 140 -12.37 -16.84 16.35
N PHE A 141 -12.04 -15.55 16.40
CA PHE A 141 -13.04 -14.50 16.61
C PHE A 141 -12.52 -13.13 16.17
N ARG A 142 -13.46 -12.20 16.00
CA ARG A 142 -13.25 -10.84 15.57
C ARG A 142 -13.61 -9.87 16.69
N LEU A 143 -12.64 -9.05 17.11
CA LEU A 143 -12.81 -8.02 18.12
C LEU A 143 -13.15 -6.70 17.43
N ARG A 144 -14.28 -6.11 17.77
CA ARG A 144 -14.78 -4.86 17.23
C ARG A 144 -14.89 -3.80 18.30
N GLY A 145 -14.59 -2.56 17.93
CA GLY A 145 -14.74 -1.44 18.85
C GLY A 145 -13.92 -0.22 18.47
N HIS A 146 -12.77 -0.37 17.78
CA HIS A 146 -12.02 0.78 17.29
C HIS A 146 -12.82 1.54 16.22
N ARG A 147 -12.69 2.87 16.24
CA ARG A 147 -13.37 3.77 15.29
C ARG A 147 -12.56 4.08 14.05
N ASP A 148 -11.26 3.86 14.13
CA ASP A 148 -10.31 4.09 13.05
C ASP A 148 -9.32 2.92 12.98
N GLN A 149 -8.46 2.93 11.96
CA GLN A 149 -7.52 1.84 11.69
C GLN A 149 -6.70 1.46 12.92
N VAL A 150 -6.58 0.15 13.13
CA VAL A 150 -5.70 -0.42 14.16
C VAL A 150 -4.27 -0.26 13.68
N THR A 151 -3.39 0.29 14.51
CA THR A 151 -2.01 0.61 14.13
C THR A 151 -1.00 -0.41 14.63
N ASP A 152 -1.17 -0.91 15.85
CA ASP A 152 -0.29 -1.93 16.44
C ASP A 152 -1.04 -2.72 17.51
N LEU A 153 -0.53 -3.89 17.87
CA LEU A 153 -1.14 -4.78 18.85
C LEU A 153 -0.06 -5.59 19.59
N VAL A 154 -0.31 -5.96 20.84
CA VAL A 154 0.62 -6.72 21.68
C VAL A 154 -0.14 -7.65 22.60
N PHE A 155 0.32 -8.91 22.71
CA PHE A 155 -0.21 -9.88 23.68
C PHE A 155 0.35 -9.64 25.08
N LEU A 156 -0.50 -9.83 26.09
CA LEU A 156 -0.17 -9.84 27.51
C LEU A 156 -0.51 -11.18 28.14
N ASP A 157 0.06 -11.44 29.30
CA ASP A 157 -0.29 -12.55 30.17
C ASP A 157 -0.23 -13.89 29.45
N SER A 158 0.90 -14.14 28.76
CA SER A 158 1.13 -15.38 27.98
C SER A 158 0.09 -15.67 26.90
N GLY A 159 -0.62 -14.63 26.42
CA GLY A 159 -1.59 -14.76 25.35
C GLY A 159 -3.05 -14.78 25.79
N LYS A 160 -3.37 -14.52 27.06
CA LYS A 160 -4.75 -14.42 27.55
C LYS A 160 -5.38 -13.06 27.30
N LYS A 161 -4.58 -12.01 27.25
CA LYS A 161 -5.03 -10.63 27.03
C LYS A 161 -4.34 -10.04 25.82
N LEU A 162 -5.03 -9.13 25.14
CA LEU A 162 -4.51 -8.42 23.97
C LEU A 162 -4.66 -6.90 24.18
N VAL A 163 -3.61 -6.15 23.95
CA VAL A 163 -3.68 -4.68 23.90
C VAL A 163 -3.61 -4.23 22.46
N THR A 164 -4.51 -3.37 22.06
CA THR A 164 -4.60 -2.81 20.72
C THR A 164 -4.53 -1.29 20.75
N ALA A 165 -3.82 -0.73 19.78
CA ALA A 165 -3.70 0.70 19.57
C ALA A 165 -4.33 1.08 18.22
N SER A 166 -4.96 2.24 18.17
CA SER A 166 -5.59 2.73 16.95
C SER A 166 -5.33 4.23 16.76
N LYS A 167 -5.58 4.72 15.57
CA LYS A 167 -5.61 6.15 15.26
C LYS A 167 -6.77 6.89 15.91
N ASP A 168 -7.76 6.17 16.43
CA ASP A 168 -8.86 6.74 17.22
C ASP A 168 -8.42 7.33 18.57
N LYS A 169 -7.10 7.30 18.91
CA LYS A 169 -6.46 7.80 20.11
C LYS A 169 -6.68 6.95 21.37
N PHE A 170 -7.32 5.78 21.23
CA PHE A 170 -7.60 4.87 22.33
C PHE A 170 -6.67 3.68 22.32
N LEU A 171 -6.32 3.23 23.53
CA LEU A 171 -5.79 1.90 23.77
C LEU A 171 -6.91 1.05 24.36
N ARG A 172 -7.08 -0.15 23.84
CA ARG A 172 -8.05 -1.12 24.33
C ARG A 172 -7.35 -2.36 24.83
N VAL A 173 -7.77 -2.85 25.99
CA VAL A 173 -7.31 -4.11 26.56
C VAL A 173 -8.46 -5.09 26.43
N TRP A 174 -8.22 -6.20 25.76
CA TRP A 174 -9.19 -7.25 25.50
C TRP A 174 -8.84 -8.48 26.33
N ASP A 175 -9.84 -9.11 26.90
CA ASP A 175 -9.74 -10.44 27.44
C ASP A 175 -10.14 -11.44 26.34
N LEU A 176 -9.24 -12.35 26.01
CA LEU A 176 -9.44 -13.30 24.92
C LEU A 176 -10.33 -14.48 25.34
N ASP A 177 -10.38 -14.80 26.63
CA ASP A 177 -11.24 -15.87 27.13
C ASP A 177 -12.72 -15.45 27.11
N THR A 178 -13.02 -14.21 27.51
CA THR A 178 -14.39 -13.66 27.51
C THR A 178 -14.76 -12.91 26.25
N GLN A 179 -13.80 -12.62 25.38
CA GLN A 179 -13.94 -11.85 24.11
C GLN A 179 -14.47 -10.42 24.33
N HIS A 180 -14.28 -9.84 25.50
CA HIS A 180 -14.76 -8.50 25.84
C HIS A 180 -13.61 -7.52 26.05
N CYS A 181 -13.90 -6.23 25.80
CA CYS A 181 -12.98 -5.15 26.13
C CYS A 181 -13.04 -4.91 27.64
N MET A 182 -11.94 -5.21 28.35
CA MET A 182 -11.84 -5.02 29.79
C MET A 182 -11.57 -3.55 30.16
N GLN A 183 -10.70 -2.87 29.41
CA GLN A 183 -10.26 -1.52 29.74
C GLN A 183 -10.07 -0.70 28.46
N ILE A 184 -10.57 0.53 28.51
CA ILE A 184 -10.32 1.56 27.50
C ILE A 184 -9.51 2.66 28.16
N ILE A 185 -8.35 2.98 27.59
CA ILE A 185 -7.47 4.01 28.10
C ILE A 185 -7.62 5.26 27.23
N ILE A 186 -8.15 6.29 27.86
CA ILE A 186 -8.34 7.63 27.31
C ILE A 186 -7.23 8.51 27.87
N GLY A 187 -6.52 9.20 27.03
CA GLY A 187 -5.45 10.09 27.53
C GLY A 187 -4.52 10.60 26.44
N HIS A 188 -4.52 9.97 25.29
CA HIS A 188 -3.78 10.47 24.13
C HIS A 188 -4.53 11.60 23.44
N HIS A 189 -3.83 12.71 23.17
CA HIS A 189 -4.41 13.84 22.44
C HIS A 189 -4.35 13.64 20.92
N THR A 190 -3.40 12.80 20.46
CA THR A 190 -3.15 12.53 19.05
C THR A 190 -3.18 11.04 18.76
N GLU A 191 -3.13 10.69 17.47
CA GLU A 191 -3.11 9.31 16.96
C GLU A 191 -1.97 8.49 17.58
N ILE A 192 -2.28 7.26 17.97
CA ILE A 192 -1.28 6.29 18.42
C ILE A 192 -0.79 5.49 17.22
N TRP A 193 0.54 5.44 17.05
CA TRP A 193 1.14 4.78 15.88
C TRP A 193 1.78 3.43 16.18
N SER A 194 2.32 3.25 17.36
CA SER A 194 2.96 1.99 17.75
C SER A 194 2.93 1.80 19.26
N ILE A 195 2.85 0.55 19.66
CA ILE A 195 2.98 0.12 21.05
C ILE A 195 3.97 -1.02 21.13
N ASP A 196 4.68 -1.11 22.24
CA ASP A 196 5.49 -2.30 22.54
C ASP A 196 5.57 -2.52 24.04
N ILE A 197 5.91 -3.76 24.43
CA ILE A 197 5.96 -4.22 25.80
C ILE A 197 7.36 -4.69 26.16
N ASP A 198 7.75 -4.43 27.39
CA ASP A 198 8.96 -4.98 27.98
C ASP A 198 8.87 -6.52 28.03
N PRO A 199 9.93 -7.28 27.69
CA PRO A 199 9.93 -8.75 27.74
C PRO A 199 9.51 -9.36 29.07
N GLU A 200 9.72 -8.66 30.18
CA GLU A 200 9.28 -9.06 31.52
C GLU A 200 7.82 -8.64 31.84
N GLU A 201 7.15 -7.98 30.88
CA GLU A 201 5.78 -7.48 31.03
C GLU A 201 5.59 -6.56 32.24
N ARG A 202 6.54 -5.64 32.46
CA ARG A 202 6.46 -4.63 33.53
C ARG A 202 5.89 -3.31 32.99
N TYR A 203 6.31 -2.93 31.79
CA TYR A 203 5.98 -1.66 31.19
C TYR A 203 5.48 -1.81 29.77
N LEU A 204 4.44 -1.07 29.44
CA LEU A 204 3.98 -0.87 28.07
C LEU A 204 4.31 0.57 27.67
N VAL A 205 4.86 0.76 26.48
CA VAL A 205 5.22 2.06 25.92
C VAL A 205 4.37 2.34 24.71
N THR A 206 3.90 3.56 24.60
CA THR A 206 3.12 4.03 23.46
C THR A 206 3.80 5.18 22.75
N GLY A 207 3.85 5.11 21.45
CA GLY A 207 4.34 6.15 20.56
C GLY A 207 3.17 6.81 19.82
N SER A 208 2.99 8.12 20.01
CA SER A 208 1.95 8.92 19.37
C SER A 208 2.54 9.97 18.44
N ALA A 209 1.67 10.79 17.82
CA ALA A 209 2.12 11.94 17.07
C ALA A 209 2.61 13.08 18.00
N ASP A 210 2.35 13.01 19.29
CA ASP A 210 2.88 13.95 20.30
C ASP A 210 4.39 13.79 20.47
N PRO A 211 5.10 14.85 20.95
CA PRO A 211 6.52 14.73 21.26
C PRO A 211 6.82 13.83 22.45
N ASP A 212 5.80 13.43 23.22
CA ASP A 212 5.95 12.66 24.44
C ASP A 212 5.73 11.16 24.22
N LEU A 213 6.57 10.33 24.84
CA LEU A 213 6.35 8.91 24.99
C LEU A 213 5.61 8.66 26.31
N ARG A 214 4.51 7.91 26.25
CA ARG A 214 3.75 7.54 27.44
C ARG A 214 4.05 6.12 27.86
N PHE A 215 4.14 5.94 29.16
CA PHE A 215 4.48 4.68 29.80
C PHE A 215 3.34 4.24 30.73
N TYR A 216 3.01 2.97 30.68
CA TYR A 216 2.01 2.32 31.51
C TYR A 216 2.66 1.17 32.25
N THR A 217 2.32 0.99 33.53
CA THR A 217 2.67 -0.20 34.31
C THR A 217 1.61 -1.27 34.14
N ILE A 218 2.05 -2.52 34.05
CA ILE A 218 1.16 -3.67 33.90
C ILE A 218 0.97 -4.32 35.27
N ASN A 219 -0.26 -4.37 35.73
CA ASN A 219 -0.60 -5.02 36.99
C ASN A 219 -0.83 -6.50 36.74
N LYS A 220 0.09 -7.36 37.21
CA LYS A 220 -0.02 -8.84 37.12
C LYS A 220 -0.89 -9.40 38.23
N ASP A 221 -0.73 -8.86 39.45
CA ASP A 221 -1.46 -9.29 40.65
C ASP A 221 -2.60 -8.31 40.93
N LEU A 222 -3.76 -8.54 40.33
CA LEU A 222 -4.94 -7.75 40.55
C LEU A 222 -5.61 -8.20 41.87
N PRO A 223 -5.72 -7.33 42.88
CA PRO A 223 -6.55 -7.62 44.03
C PRO A 223 -8.00 -7.84 43.56
N THR A 224 -8.74 -8.69 44.25
CA THR A 224 -10.09 -9.17 43.88
C THR A 224 -11.10 -8.05 43.60
N GLU A 225 -10.84 -6.86 44.07
CA GLU A 225 -11.74 -5.69 43.95
C GLU A 225 -11.56 -4.89 42.62
N ASN A 226 -10.41 -4.96 41.90
CA ASN A 226 -10.12 -4.15 40.70
C ASN A 226 -9.58 -4.99 39.52
N LYS A 227 -10.20 -6.11 39.22
CA LYS A 227 -9.77 -7.02 38.13
C LYS A 227 -9.73 -6.40 36.73
N TRP A 228 -10.36 -5.24 36.53
CA TRP A 228 -10.48 -4.57 35.22
C TRP A 228 -9.33 -3.60 34.91
N GLU A 229 -8.57 -3.10 35.90
CA GLU A 229 -7.48 -2.13 35.67
C GLU A 229 -6.14 -2.83 35.41
N VAL A 230 -5.96 -3.31 34.17
CA VAL A 230 -4.76 -4.04 33.76
C VAL A 230 -3.59 -3.08 33.55
N LEU A 231 -3.81 -1.92 32.92
CA LEU A 231 -2.83 -0.91 32.60
C LEU A 231 -3.06 0.34 33.44
N LYS A 232 -2.02 0.79 34.15
CA LYS A 232 -2.04 2.03 34.92
C LYS A 232 -1.03 3.02 34.35
N SER A 233 -1.42 4.27 34.16
CA SER A 233 -0.53 5.34 33.71
C SER A 233 0.62 5.52 34.67
N PHE A 234 1.84 5.45 34.18
CA PHE A 234 3.08 5.62 34.97
C PHE A 234 3.72 6.98 34.79
N GLY A 235 3.62 7.56 33.58
CA GLY A 235 4.12 8.90 33.27
C GLY A 235 4.59 9.07 31.84
N GLU A 236 5.18 10.21 31.56
CA GLU A 236 5.57 10.63 30.20
C GLU A 236 7.05 11.03 30.17
N ILE A 237 7.68 10.84 28.99
CA ILE A 237 9.04 11.32 28.69
C ILE A 237 9.00 12.16 27.43
N GLN A 238 9.44 13.42 27.55
CA GLN A 238 9.60 14.30 26.41
C GLN A 238 10.82 13.87 25.58
N ARG A 239 10.61 13.65 24.28
CA ARG A 239 11.65 13.31 23.31
C ARG A 239 12.44 14.54 22.87
N GLN A 240 13.61 14.33 22.28
CA GLN A 240 14.38 15.41 21.67
C GLN A 240 13.76 15.87 20.34
N SER A 241 13.21 14.93 19.57
CA SER A 241 12.56 15.21 18.30
C SER A 241 11.07 15.54 18.49
N LYS A 242 10.60 16.55 17.75
CA LYS A 242 9.18 16.98 17.78
C LYS A 242 8.32 16.20 16.77
N ASP A 243 8.93 15.45 15.86
CA ASP A 243 8.21 14.68 14.84
C ASP A 243 7.48 13.49 15.47
N ARG A 244 6.42 13.00 14.81
CA ARG A 244 5.64 11.85 15.29
C ARG A 244 6.50 10.60 15.44
N VAL A 245 6.13 9.73 16.37
CA VAL A 245 6.69 8.41 16.51
C VAL A 245 6.14 7.52 15.39
N ALA A 246 7.00 6.79 14.69
CA ALA A 246 6.56 5.81 13.69
C ALA A 246 6.50 4.40 14.30
N THR A 247 7.53 4.00 15.05
CA THR A 247 7.63 2.66 15.65
C THR A 247 8.38 2.73 16.97
N VAL A 248 7.92 1.98 17.94
CA VAL A 248 8.59 1.76 19.23
C VAL A 248 8.88 0.27 19.36
N ARG A 249 10.11 -0.11 19.75
CA ARG A 249 10.48 -1.51 19.94
C ARG A 249 11.44 -1.67 21.12
N PHE A 250 11.18 -2.66 21.98
CA PHE A 250 12.13 -3.14 22.96
C PHE A 250 13.09 -4.17 22.35
N ASN A 251 14.31 -4.24 22.87
CA ASN A 251 15.17 -5.35 22.54
C ASN A 251 14.76 -6.60 23.35
N LYS A 252 15.23 -7.78 22.94
CA LYS A 252 14.87 -9.06 23.58
C LYS A 252 15.29 -9.16 25.05
N SER A 253 16.35 -8.43 25.45
CA SER A 253 16.83 -8.41 26.85
C SER A 253 16.11 -7.37 27.73
N GLY A 254 15.22 -6.52 27.16
CA GLY A 254 14.53 -5.47 27.92
C GLY A 254 15.39 -4.26 28.29
N ASN A 255 16.69 -4.25 27.99
CA ASN A 255 17.63 -3.23 28.43
C ASN A 255 17.62 -1.95 27.57
N LEU A 256 17.11 -2.04 26.34
CA LEU A 256 17.07 -0.96 25.37
C LEU A 256 15.67 -0.81 24.77
N LEU A 257 15.26 0.43 24.56
CA LEU A 257 14.07 0.82 23.85
C LEU A 257 14.48 1.71 22.68
N ALA A 258 14.13 1.33 21.47
CA ALA A 258 14.30 2.17 20.28
C ALA A 258 12.98 2.85 19.92
N CYS A 259 13.05 4.14 19.73
CA CYS A 259 11.94 4.98 19.26
C CYS A 259 12.32 5.52 17.88
N GLN A 260 11.67 5.01 16.84
CA GLN A 260 11.80 5.54 15.49
C GLN A 260 10.92 6.77 15.33
N VAL A 261 11.54 7.88 14.98
CA VAL A 261 10.86 9.11 14.63
C VAL A 261 10.50 9.12 13.14
N ALA A 262 9.41 9.73 12.75
CA ALA A 262 8.97 9.83 11.35
C ALA A 262 9.91 10.70 10.52
N GLY A 263 11.15 10.29 10.38
CA GLY A 263 12.20 11.02 9.70
C GLY A 263 13.45 10.16 9.54
N LYS A 264 14.59 10.76 9.87
CA LYS A 264 15.92 10.15 9.75
C LYS A 264 16.53 9.75 11.10
N ILE A 265 15.76 9.85 12.18
CA ILE A 265 16.27 9.76 13.54
C ILE A 265 15.66 8.57 14.26
N VAL A 266 16.50 7.83 15.00
CA VAL A 266 16.08 6.86 16.00
C VAL A 266 16.67 7.28 17.34
N GLU A 267 15.82 7.44 18.33
CA GLU A 267 16.21 7.71 19.72
C GLU A 267 16.28 6.39 20.48
N ILE A 268 17.42 6.13 21.12
CA ILE A 268 17.66 4.89 21.86
C ILE A 268 17.69 5.21 23.34
N PHE A 269 16.79 4.61 24.10
CA PHE A 269 16.71 4.74 25.54
C PHE A 269 17.27 3.49 26.22
N ARG A 270 18.08 3.68 27.24
CA ARG A 270 18.52 2.59 28.12
C ARG A 270 17.52 2.45 29.26
N VAL A 271 17.07 1.23 29.49
CA VAL A 271 16.24 0.85 30.62
C VAL A 271 17.17 0.50 31.77
N LEU A 272 17.04 1.19 32.91
CA LEU A 272 17.84 0.97 34.08
C LEU A 272 17.23 -0.10 34.96
N ASP A 273 18.07 -0.90 35.62
CA ASP A 273 17.64 -1.93 36.54
C ASP A 273 16.96 -1.31 37.77
N GLU A 274 16.20 -2.09 38.50
CA GLU A 274 15.42 -1.63 39.66
C GLU A 274 16.33 -1.04 40.76
N SER A 275 17.53 -1.60 40.96
CA SER A 275 18.55 -1.11 41.90
C SER A 275 19.11 0.26 41.48
N GLU A 276 19.45 0.41 40.18
CA GLU A 276 19.95 1.66 39.60
C GLU A 276 18.88 2.74 39.61
N SER A 277 17.62 2.39 39.32
CA SER A 277 16.48 3.33 39.31
C SER A 277 16.16 3.84 40.71
N LYS A 278 16.13 2.97 41.75
CA LYS A 278 15.96 3.34 43.15
C LYS A 278 17.09 4.25 43.64
N HIS A 279 18.33 3.97 43.25
CA HIS A 279 19.49 4.80 43.61
C HIS A 279 19.40 6.18 42.93
N LYS A 280 18.98 6.25 41.67
CA LYS A 280 18.78 7.53 40.97
C LYS A 280 17.63 8.35 41.58
N ALA A 281 16.52 7.68 41.94
CA ALA A 281 15.41 8.32 42.65
C ALA A 281 15.86 8.94 44.00
N LYS A 282 16.65 8.19 44.78
CA LYS A 282 17.23 8.72 46.07
C LYS A 282 18.10 9.94 45.80
N ARG A 283 18.97 9.93 44.81
CA ARG A 283 19.81 11.09 44.43
C ARG A 283 18.98 12.29 43.99
N ARG A 284 17.86 12.05 43.23
CA ARG A 284 16.94 13.14 42.81
C ARG A 284 16.27 13.81 44.00
N VAL A 285 15.78 13.00 44.94
CA VAL A 285 15.12 13.52 46.15
C VAL A 285 16.13 14.33 47.01
N SER A 286 17.36 13.81 47.21
CA SER A 286 18.43 14.51 47.92
C SER A 286 18.79 15.83 47.26
N ARG A 287 18.95 15.86 45.90
CA ARG A 287 19.21 17.12 45.18
C ARG A 287 18.05 18.12 45.25
N LYS A 288 16.78 17.63 45.25
CA LYS A 288 15.61 18.51 45.46
C LYS A 288 15.60 19.09 46.86
N LYS A 289 15.89 18.30 47.92
CA LYS A 289 16.02 18.77 49.30
C LYS A 289 17.15 19.80 49.44
N GLN A 290 18.33 19.54 48.82
CA GLN A 290 19.45 20.50 48.82
C GLN A 290 19.10 21.82 48.11
N LYS A 291 18.43 21.76 46.95
CA LYS A 291 17.99 22.98 46.23
C LYS A 291 16.90 23.74 46.98
N LYS A 292 16.01 23.04 47.69
CA LYS A 292 14.98 23.67 48.53
C LYS A 292 15.63 24.34 49.74
N ALA A 293 16.55 23.68 50.44
CA ALA A 293 17.33 24.23 51.52
C ALA A 293 18.20 25.44 51.09
N ALA A 294 18.80 25.41 49.89
CA ALA A 294 19.55 26.53 49.34
C ALA A 294 18.66 27.73 48.95
N LYS A 295 17.40 27.51 48.56
CA LYS A 295 16.43 28.58 48.33
C LYS A 295 15.88 29.15 49.62
N GLU A 296 15.56 28.28 50.59
CA GLU A 296 15.10 28.71 51.93
C GLU A 296 16.19 29.43 52.70
N GLY A 297 17.48 29.10 52.48
CA GLY A 297 18.62 29.82 53.04
C GLY A 297 18.86 31.21 52.44
N LEU A 298 18.25 31.58 51.33
CA LEU A 298 18.27 32.90 50.72
C LEU A 298 17.05 33.76 51.11
N GLU A 299 15.98 33.14 51.64
CA GLU A 299 14.75 33.84 52.12
C GLU A 299 14.59 33.86 53.64
N ALA A 300 15.51 33.26 54.40
CA ALA A 300 15.47 33.16 55.82
C ALA A 300 16.21 34.32 56.52
N THR A 301 15.89 35.57 56.15
CA THR A 301 16.07 36.73 57.03
C THR A 301 14.73 37.39 57.35
N GLU A 302 13.71 36.62 57.68
CA GLU A 302 12.55 37.10 58.46
C GLU A 302 11.50 35.99 58.60
N LYS A 303 11.29 35.66 59.91
CA LYS A 303 10.17 34.94 60.53
C LYS A 303 10.38 33.45 60.88
N GLY A 304 10.61 33.30 62.16
CA GLY A 304 9.90 32.60 63.24
C GLY A 304 9.64 31.10 63.06
N GLU A 305 10.15 30.38 64.04
CA GLU A 305 9.87 28.97 64.37
C GLU A 305 8.42 28.54 64.21
N ALA A 306 8.24 27.41 63.49
CA ALA A 306 7.21 26.42 63.86
C ALA A 306 7.38 25.08 63.03
N ASP A 307 7.41 23.99 63.77
CA ASP A 307 7.05 22.60 63.43
C ASP A 307 7.98 21.81 62.44
N ILE A 308 8.90 21.11 63.04
CA ILE A 308 9.57 19.97 62.50
C ILE A 308 8.69 18.72 62.78
N GLY A 309 7.75 18.46 61.91
CA GLY A 309 7.07 17.17 61.83
C GLY A 309 7.97 16.17 61.14
N ALA A 310 8.46 15.20 61.88
CA ALA A 310 9.16 14.03 61.37
C ALA A 310 8.20 13.12 60.56
N GLU A 311 8.17 13.26 59.24
CA GLU A 311 7.54 12.25 58.39
C GLU A 311 8.54 11.11 58.06
N GLY A 312 8.11 9.92 58.46
CA GLY A 312 8.81 8.66 58.38
C GLY A 312 9.26 8.29 56.94
N GLY A 313 10.27 7.46 56.87
CA GLY A 313 10.95 7.01 55.68
C GLY A 313 10.06 6.35 54.63
N SER A 314 9.36 7.16 53.83
CA SER A 314 8.72 6.69 52.63
C SER A 314 9.80 6.45 51.58
N ASN A 315 9.85 5.25 51.05
CA ASN A 315 10.71 4.94 49.90
C ASN A 315 10.45 5.96 48.79
N PRO A 316 11.49 6.53 48.16
CA PRO A 316 11.33 7.54 47.12
C PRO A 316 10.54 6.99 45.95
N VAL A 317 9.44 7.61 45.57
CA VAL A 317 8.63 7.22 44.41
C VAL A 317 9.51 7.31 43.16
N VAL A 318 9.69 6.18 42.49
CA VAL A 318 10.43 6.06 41.23
C VAL A 318 9.59 6.65 40.13
N THR A 319 10.16 7.54 39.32
CA THR A 319 9.50 8.14 38.14
C THR A 319 10.02 7.53 36.86
N VAL A 320 9.30 7.71 35.74
CA VAL A 320 9.68 7.23 34.41
C VAL A 320 11.10 7.67 34.01
N LEU A 321 11.47 8.91 34.34
CA LEU A 321 12.83 9.45 34.09
C LEU A 321 13.93 8.78 34.90
N ASP A 322 13.60 8.08 35.99
CA ASP A 322 14.58 7.32 36.78
C ASP A 322 14.84 5.94 36.17
N ILE A 323 13.90 5.41 35.37
CA ILE A 323 14.01 4.09 34.72
C ILE A 323 14.53 4.25 33.31
N PHE A 324 13.94 5.12 32.52
CA PHE A 324 14.30 5.30 31.12
C PHE A 324 15.23 6.49 30.95
N LYS A 325 16.40 6.26 30.39
CA LYS A 325 17.40 7.30 30.12
C LYS A 325 17.73 7.30 28.63
N LEU A 326 17.62 8.47 27.97
CA LEU A 326 18.11 8.63 26.63
C LEU A 326 19.61 8.27 26.58
N HIS A 327 19.96 7.29 25.78
CA HIS A 327 21.33 6.78 25.65
C HIS A 327 22.01 7.44 24.46
N GLN A 328 21.44 7.29 23.27
CA GLN A 328 22.02 7.79 22.01
C GLN A 328 20.92 8.14 21.01
N THR A 329 21.27 8.99 20.04
CA THR A 329 20.45 9.30 18.88
C THR A 329 21.18 8.90 17.61
N LEU A 330 20.59 8.00 16.83
CA LEU A 330 21.13 7.53 15.57
C LEU A 330 20.47 8.34 14.42
N ARG A 331 21.29 8.84 13.49
CA ARG A 331 20.83 9.53 12.29
C ARG A 331 21.16 8.74 11.05
N ALA A 332 20.14 8.36 10.30
CA ALA A 332 20.28 7.68 9.02
C ALA A 332 20.43 8.68 7.85
N GLY A 333 20.99 8.23 6.74
CA GLY A 333 21.16 9.06 5.55
C GLY A 333 19.84 9.49 4.87
N LYS A 334 18.82 8.66 4.95
CA LYS A 334 17.47 8.89 4.36
C LYS A 334 16.39 8.55 5.39
N LYS A 335 15.12 8.80 5.01
CA LYS A 335 13.96 8.51 5.85
C LYS A 335 13.91 7.03 6.18
N ILE A 336 13.72 6.72 7.46
CA ILE A 336 13.60 5.36 7.99
C ILE A 336 12.14 4.91 7.82
N SER A 337 11.95 3.71 7.28
CA SER A 337 10.62 3.08 7.11
C SER A 337 10.27 2.17 8.29
N SER A 338 11.20 1.33 8.73
CA SER A 338 10.99 0.38 9.83
C SER A 338 12.30 0.07 10.55
N ILE A 339 12.19 -0.38 11.79
CA ILE A 339 13.31 -0.80 12.62
C ILE A 339 13.06 -2.17 13.21
N SER A 340 14.12 -2.96 13.42
CA SER A 340 14.03 -4.24 14.12
C SER A 340 15.32 -4.52 14.90
N PHE A 341 15.18 -5.02 16.12
CA PHE A 341 16.33 -5.46 16.93
C PHE A 341 16.69 -6.91 16.62
N SER A 342 18.00 -7.18 16.54
CA SER A 342 18.48 -8.54 16.47
C SER A 342 18.17 -9.31 17.78
N PRO A 343 17.63 -10.54 17.68
CA PRO A 343 17.41 -11.38 18.86
C PRO A 343 18.72 -11.88 19.50
N VAL A 344 19.83 -11.77 18.78
CA VAL A 344 21.16 -12.20 19.24
C VAL A 344 22.06 -10.99 19.43
N THR A 345 22.66 -10.87 20.61
CA THR A 345 23.64 -9.82 20.92
C THR A 345 25.07 -10.29 20.61
N SER A 346 25.88 -9.42 20.04
CA SER A 346 27.29 -9.69 19.82
C SER A 346 28.09 -9.46 21.14
N LYS A 347 29.24 -10.08 21.29
CA LYS A 347 30.03 -10.02 22.54
C LYS A 347 30.47 -8.59 22.92
N ASN A 348 30.54 -7.67 21.95
CA ASN A 348 31.08 -6.31 22.15
C ASN A 348 29.99 -5.22 21.99
N SER A 349 28.73 -5.55 21.76
CA SER A 349 27.65 -4.56 21.60
C SER A 349 26.50 -4.87 22.53
N LEU A 350 25.81 -3.83 22.98
CA LEU A 350 24.58 -3.94 23.78
C LEU A 350 23.42 -4.55 22.96
N ALA A 351 23.31 -4.16 21.69
CA ALA A 351 22.34 -4.70 20.73
C ALA A 351 22.75 -4.37 19.30
N THR A 352 22.19 -5.10 18.34
CA THR A 352 22.28 -4.76 16.92
C THR A 352 20.89 -4.34 16.41
N LEU A 353 20.82 -3.21 15.72
CA LEU A 353 19.60 -2.64 15.16
C LEU A 353 19.69 -2.67 13.64
N ALA A 354 18.68 -3.22 12.98
CA ALA A 354 18.49 -3.11 11.55
C ALA A 354 17.53 -1.96 11.22
N LEU A 355 17.86 -1.20 10.19
CA LEU A 355 17.06 -0.09 9.67
C LEU A 355 16.70 -0.37 8.21
N SER A 356 15.44 -0.26 7.89
CA SER A 356 14.96 -0.16 6.51
C SER A 356 14.80 1.30 6.14
N LEU A 357 15.45 1.72 5.05
CA LEU A 357 15.38 3.09 4.56
C LEU A 357 14.46 3.18 3.32
N ASN A 358 13.81 4.32 3.17
CA ASN A 358 12.90 4.57 2.05
C ASN A 358 13.58 4.60 0.65
N ASN A 359 14.90 4.49 0.58
CA ASN A 359 15.68 4.44 -0.66
C ASN A 359 16.13 3.01 -1.04
N ASN A 360 15.37 1.99 -0.65
CA ASN A 360 15.70 0.60 -0.97
C ASN A 360 17.05 0.13 -0.38
N LEU A 361 17.35 0.54 0.84
CA LEU A 361 18.60 0.28 1.53
C LEU A 361 18.33 -0.33 2.90
N LEU A 362 19.08 -1.35 3.26
CA LEU A 362 19.10 -1.93 4.60
C LEU A 362 20.44 -1.59 5.27
N GLU A 363 20.38 -1.01 6.45
CA GLU A 363 21.55 -0.68 7.26
C GLU A 363 21.52 -1.44 8.59
N PHE A 364 22.69 -1.90 9.02
CA PHE A 364 22.89 -2.59 10.28
C PHE A 364 23.82 -1.77 11.18
N HIS A 365 23.36 -1.48 12.38
CA HIS A 365 24.08 -0.67 13.36
C HIS A 365 24.27 -1.46 14.65
N ALA A 366 25.48 -1.45 15.18
CA ALA A 366 25.77 -1.92 16.54
C ALA A 366 25.64 -0.75 17.52
N ILE A 367 24.94 -0.99 18.62
CA ILE A 367 24.79 -0.05 19.71
C ILE A 367 25.81 -0.46 20.79
N GLU A 368 26.80 0.38 21.02
CA GLU A 368 27.81 0.21 22.04
C GLU A 368 27.51 1.12 23.24
N SER A 369 28.25 0.96 24.30
CA SER A 369 28.06 1.80 25.51
C SER A 369 28.38 3.28 25.31
N SER A 370 29.23 3.64 24.36
CA SER A 370 29.68 5.01 24.09
C SER A 370 29.20 5.55 22.73
N SER A 371 29.06 4.71 21.72
CA SER A 371 28.77 5.12 20.34
C SER A 371 27.90 4.10 19.60
N THR A 372 27.35 4.50 18.47
CA THR A 372 26.72 3.59 17.50
C THR A 372 27.63 3.46 16.28
N THR A 373 27.94 2.23 15.91
CA THR A 373 28.78 1.94 14.75
C THR A 373 27.95 1.28 13.65
N LYS A 374 28.13 1.73 12.40
CA LYS A 374 27.53 1.08 11.23
C LYS A 374 28.34 -0.18 10.91
N LEU A 375 27.73 -1.34 11.00
CA LEU A 375 28.36 -2.63 10.74
C LEU A 375 28.40 -2.93 9.24
N ASN A 376 27.25 -2.88 8.59
CA ASN A 376 27.09 -3.28 7.19
C ASN A 376 25.89 -2.56 6.57
N ALA A 377 25.82 -2.58 5.24
CA ALA A 377 24.66 -2.11 4.49
C ALA A 377 24.47 -2.97 3.24
N ILE A 378 23.22 -3.29 2.93
CA ILE A 378 22.84 -3.96 1.68
C ILE A 378 22.33 -2.89 0.73
N GLU A 379 23.17 -2.46 -0.21
CA GLU A 379 22.87 -1.31 -1.07
C GLU A 379 23.07 -1.57 -2.58
N LEU A 380 23.95 -2.49 -2.94
CA LEU A 380 24.38 -2.65 -4.34
C LEU A 380 23.39 -3.42 -5.22
N LEU A 381 22.48 -4.20 -4.65
CA LEU A 381 21.60 -5.11 -5.38
C LEU A 381 20.32 -4.48 -5.91
N GLY A 382 20.07 -3.19 -5.67
CA GLY A 382 18.86 -2.51 -6.13
C GLY A 382 19.08 -1.03 -6.39
N HIS A 383 18.18 -0.41 -7.17
CA HIS A 383 18.21 1.03 -7.38
C HIS A 383 17.76 1.79 -6.13
N ARG A 384 18.46 2.87 -5.80
CA ARG A 384 18.12 3.78 -4.69
C ARG A 384 17.06 4.82 -5.07
N ALA A 385 16.88 5.03 -6.37
CA ALA A 385 15.94 5.98 -6.94
C ALA A 385 15.09 5.31 -8.03
N VAL A 386 14.18 6.06 -8.60
CA VAL A 386 13.32 5.66 -9.70
C VAL A 386 14.11 5.12 -10.88
N VAL A 387 13.67 4.04 -11.48
CA VAL A 387 14.19 3.51 -12.74
C VAL A 387 13.66 4.39 -13.88
N ARG A 388 14.53 5.09 -14.59
CA ARG A 388 14.14 6.03 -15.65
C ARG A 388 14.15 5.42 -17.04
N SER A 389 15.15 4.59 -17.32
CA SER A 389 15.28 3.91 -18.58
C SER A 389 15.70 2.46 -18.39
N VAL A 390 15.20 1.60 -19.24
CA VAL A 390 15.54 0.18 -19.31
C VAL A 390 15.81 -0.15 -20.76
N THR A 391 16.93 -0.83 -21.02
CA THR A 391 17.32 -1.25 -22.38
C THR A 391 17.91 -2.65 -22.35
N LEU A 392 17.62 -3.44 -23.40
CA LEU A 392 18.13 -4.79 -23.58
C LEU A 392 19.30 -4.78 -24.56
N SER A 393 20.23 -5.68 -24.38
CA SER A 393 21.30 -5.97 -25.35
C SER A 393 20.73 -6.67 -26.60
N SER A 394 21.45 -6.56 -27.73
CA SER A 394 20.99 -7.18 -29.00
C SER A 394 20.85 -8.70 -28.94
N ASP A 395 21.55 -9.37 -28.03
CA ASP A 395 21.45 -10.80 -27.75
C ASP A 395 20.48 -11.18 -26.62
N ASN A 396 19.77 -10.21 -26.04
CA ASN A 396 18.85 -10.39 -24.91
C ASN A 396 19.47 -10.97 -23.64
N THR A 397 20.81 -11.04 -23.54
CA THR A 397 21.50 -11.63 -22.40
C THR A 397 21.71 -10.63 -21.25
N LEU A 398 21.75 -9.33 -21.57
CA LEU A 398 22.00 -8.25 -20.63
C LEU A 398 20.88 -7.22 -20.65
N LEU A 399 20.61 -6.68 -19.49
CA LEU A 399 19.67 -5.59 -19.28
C LEU A 399 20.40 -4.44 -18.58
N MET A 400 20.32 -3.25 -19.14
CA MET A 400 20.80 -2.03 -18.50
C MET A 400 19.63 -1.23 -17.97
N SER A 401 19.75 -0.72 -16.75
CA SER A 401 18.78 0.20 -16.16
C SER A 401 19.46 1.43 -15.60
N THR A 402 18.89 2.60 -15.86
CA THR A 402 19.42 3.89 -15.41
C THR A 402 18.53 4.49 -14.33
N SER A 403 19.16 5.17 -13.39
CA SER A 403 18.49 5.91 -12.32
C SER A 403 19.19 7.23 -12.02
N HIS A 404 18.76 7.93 -10.97
CA HIS A 404 19.32 9.23 -10.58
C HIS A 404 20.84 9.22 -10.31
N SER A 405 21.41 8.13 -9.82
CA SER A 405 22.79 8.12 -9.31
C SER A 405 23.56 6.87 -9.68
N ALA A 406 22.95 5.95 -10.38
CA ALA A 406 23.61 4.69 -10.73
C ALA A 406 23.02 4.07 -11.99
N ILE A 407 23.89 3.45 -12.74
CA ILE A 407 23.58 2.57 -13.85
C ILE A 407 23.85 1.15 -13.39
N LYS A 408 22.91 0.25 -13.67
CA LYS A 408 23.04 -1.14 -13.29
C LYS A 408 22.89 -2.04 -14.51
N ILE A 409 23.73 -3.06 -14.56
CA ILE A 409 23.68 -4.10 -15.57
C ILE A 409 23.21 -5.39 -14.89
N TRP A 410 22.16 -6.00 -15.44
CA TRP A 410 21.50 -7.16 -14.90
C TRP A 410 21.52 -8.32 -15.89
N ASN A 411 21.39 -9.53 -15.35
CA ASN A 411 21.00 -10.68 -16.14
C ASN A 411 19.47 -10.79 -16.11
N PRO A 412 18.77 -10.64 -17.25
CA PRO A 412 17.30 -10.61 -17.27
C PRO A 412 16.65 -11.96 -16.94
N THR A 413 17.39 -13.08 -17.07
CA THR A 413 16.87 -14.43 -16.75
C THR A 413 16.91 -14.75 -15.26
N THR A 414 17.99 -14.34 -14.57
CA THR A 414 18.17 -14.60 -13.14
C THR A 414 17.75 -13.44 -12.25
N GLY A 415 17.61 -12.23 -12.82
CA GLY A 415 17.37 -10.99 -12.08
C GLY A 415 18.56 -10.55 -11.22
N SER A 416 19.74 -11.16 -11.40
CA SER A 416 20.95 -10.79 -10.64
C SER A 416 21.61 -9.54 -11.19
N CYS A 417 22.05 -8.64 -10.30
CA CYS A 417 22.83 -7.46 -10.65
C CYS A 417 24.29 -7.88 -10.88
N LEU A 418 24.78 -7.63 -12.09
CA LEU A 418 26.17 -7.93 -12.47
C LEU A 418 27.11 -6.78 -12.10
N HIS A 419 26.78 -5.56 -12.53
CA HIS A 419 27.57 -4.36 -12.30
C HIS A 419 26.71 -3.20 -11.78
N THR A 420 27.28 -2.42 -10.88
CA THR A 420 26.73 -1.14 -10.43
C THR A 420 27.77 -0.07 -10.68
N ILE A 421 27.39 0.94 -11.45
CA ILE A 421 28.27 1.99 -11.92
C ILE A 421 27.70 3.31 -11.42
N ASP A 422 28.49 4.07 -10.69
CA ASP A 422 28.10 5.42 -10.29
C ASP A 422 28.12 6.34 -11.51
N SER A 423 27.05 7.07 -11.72
CA SER A 423 26.89 7.97 -12.87
C SER A 423 26.14 9.23 -12.46
N GLY A 424 26.08 10.19 -13.38
CA GLY A 424 25.18 11.32 -13.29
C GLY A 424 23.71 10.90 -13.34
N TYR A 425 22.80 11.87 -13.40
CA TYR A 425 21.36 11.59 -13.53
C TYR A 425 21.06 11.00 -14.92
N GLY A 426 21.08 9.70 -15.08
CA GLY A 426 20.75 9.01 -16.33
C GLY A 426 19.26 9.09 -16.66
N LEU A 427 18.93 9.62 -17.85
CA LEU A 427 17.56 9.71 -18.36
C LEU A 427 17.26 8.62 -19.39
N CYS A 428 18.21 8.35 -20.27
CA CYS A 428 18.10 7.39 -21.37
C CYS A 428 19.36 6.56 -21.48
N GLY A 429 19.28 5.41 -22.11
CA GLY A 429 20.43 4.53 -22.32
C GLY A 429 20.25 3.64 -23.52
N LEU A 430 21.36 3.17 -24.09
CA LEU A 430 21.39 2.32 -25.26
C LEU A 430 22.64 1.41 -25.23
N PHE A 431 22.50 0.15 -25.65
CA PHE A 431 23.64 -0.71 -25.98
C PHE A 431 24.11 -0.42 -27.40
N LEU A 432 25.41 -0.19 -27.57
CA LEU A 432 26.02 -0.11 -28.89
C LEU A 432 26.13 -1.52 -29.50
N ARG A 433 26.22 -1.57 -30.80
CA ARG A 433 26.37 -2.84 -31.53
C ARG A 433 27.56 -3.65 -31.02
N GLY A 434 27.35 -4.98 -31.00
CA GLY A 434 28.33 -5.91 -30.44
C GLY A 434 28.30 -5.97 -28.90
N ASN A 435 27.40 -5.26 -28.25
CA ASN A 435 27.13 -5.32 -26.78
C ASN A 435 28.37 -5.09 -25.88
N LYS A 436 29.44 -4.53 -26.45
CA LYS A 436 30.66 -4.26 -25.72
C LYS A 436 30.58 -2.96 -24.92
N TYR A 437 29.96 -1.96 -25.51
CA TYR A 437 29.79 -0.64 -24.91
C TYR A 437 28.31 -0.29 -24.79
N ALA A 438 27.99 0.48 -23.77
CA ALA A 438 26.69 1.09 -23.58
C ALA A 438 26.85 2.61 -23.42
N VAL A 439 25.87 3.36 -23.88
CA VAL A 439 25.82 4.83 -23.82
C VAL A 439 24.67 5.23 -22.94
N VAL A 440 24.88 6.18 -22.04
CA VAL A 440 23.83 6.74 -21.18
C VAL A 440 23.85 8.25 -21.32
N GLY A 441 22.69 8.81 -21.60
CA GLY A 441 22.45 10.24 -21.65
C GLY A 441 22.02 10.75 -20.27
N THR A 442 22.67 11.81 -19.82
CA THR A 442 22.42 12.39 -18.51
C THR A 442 21.62 13.70 -18.59
N LYS A 443 21.04 14.06 -17.47
CA LYS A 443 20.34 15.34 -17.29
C LYS A 443 21.30 16.55 -17.43
N GLY A 444 22.60 16.36 -17.25
CA GLY A 444 23.62 17.40 -17.40
C GLY A 444 24.03 17.67 -18.85
N GLY A 445 23.49 16.92 -19.82
CA GLY A 445 23.87 17.04 -21.23
C GLY A 445 25.07 16.19 -21.63
N THR A 446 25.60 15.39 -20.72
CA THR A 446 26.73 14.50 -20.96
C THR A 446 26.30 13.13 -21.45
N LEU A 447 27.12 12.50 -22.30
CA LEU A 447 27.03 11.11 -22.69
C LEU A 447 28.14 10.33 -21.96
N GLU A 448 27.74 9.32 -21.19
CA GLU A 448 28.64 8.43 -20.47
C GLU A 448 28.78 7.11 -21.25
N PHE A 449 29.99 6.76 -21.64
CA PHE A 449 30.29 5.50 -22.34
C PHE A 449 30.83 4.48 -21.36
N ILE A 450 30.18 3.34 -21.31
CA ILE A 450 30.42 2.27 -20.33
C ILE A 450 30.90 1.03 -21.04
N ASP A 451 32.03 0.48 -20.61
CA ASP A 451 32.41 -0.89 -20.97
C ASP A 451 31.57 -1.88 -20.16
N VAL A 452 30.72 -2.62 -20.83
CA VAL A 452 29.77 -3.55 -20.23
C VAL A 452 30.48 -4.68 -19.49
N ARG A 453 31.66 -5.09 -19.98
CA ARG A 453 32.41 -6.23 -19.41
C ARG A 453 33.10 -5.86 -18.09
N SER A 454 33.74 -4.71 -18.07
CA SER A 454 34.46 -4.25 -16.87
C SER A 454 33.56 -3.53 -15.88
N GLY A 455 32.38 -3.06 -16.32
CA GLY A 455 31.48 -2.24 -15.51
C GLY A 455 32.08 -0.88 -15.15
N THR A 456 32.95 -0.32 -16.03
CA THR A 456 33.61 0.99 -15.79
C THR A 456 33.19 2.00 -16.84
N CYS A 457 33.13 3.27 -16.46
CA CYS A 457 32.95 4.36 -17.38
C CYS A 457 34.30 4.59 -18.14
N VAL A 458 34.24 4.50 -19.45
CA VAL A 458 35.43 4.62 -20.33
C VAL A 458 35.66 6.09 -20.73
N GLU A 459 34.59 6.79 -21.10
CA GLU A 459 34.64 8.15 -21.62
C GLU A 459 33.39 8.92 -21.25
N VAL A 460 33.52 10.21 -20.98
CA VAL A 460 32.39 11.12 -20.75
C VAL A 460 32.53 12.26 -21.76
N VAL A 461 31.54 12.44 -22.61
CA VAL A 461 31.51 13.46 -23.66
C VAL A 461 30.45 14.50 -23.31
N GLU A 462 30.82 15.77 -23.31
CA GLU A 462 29.87 16.88 -23.25
C GLU A 462 29.19 17.01 -24.62
N ALA A 463 28.00 16.45 -24.73
CA ALA A 463 27.29 16.36 -26.00
C ALA A 463 26.34 17.52 -26.24
N HIS A 464 25.64 17.97 -25.22
CA HIS A 464 24.54 18.93 -25.31
C HIS A 464 24.61 19.98 -24.19
N GLY A 465 24.08 21.16 -24.46
CA GLY A 465 23.91 22.23 -23.46
C GLY A 465 22.69 22.00 -22.51
N GLY A 466 21.81 21.08 -22.85
CA GLY A 466 20.62 20.72 -22.11
C GLY A 466 20.55 19.22 -21.80
N ALA A 467 19.50 18.78 -21.10
CA ALA A 467 19.31 17.38 -20.75
C ALA A 467 19.15 16.48 -21.98
N VAL A 468 19.86 15.35 -22.03
CA VAL A 468 19.69 14.34 -23.09
C VAL A 468 18.44 13.52 -22.78
N GLN A 469 17.36 13.74 -23.53
CA GLN A 469 16.06 13.15 -23.27
C GLN A 469 15.91 11.74 -23.83
N SER A 470 16.41 11.50 -25.06
CA SER A 470 16.27 10.22 -25.73
C SER A 470 17.51 9.88 -26.57
N ILE A 471 17.78 8.58 -26.73
CA ILE A 471 18.83 8.04 -27.60
C ILE A 471 18.20 6.94 -28.44
N ALA A 472 18.48 6.94 -29.74
CA ALA A 472 18.04 5.91 -30.68
C ALA A 472 19.20 5.37 -31.52
N LEU A 473 19.20 4.07 -31.83
CA LEU A 473 20.21 3.43 -32.67
C LEU A 473 19.91 3.70 -34.15
N ILE A 474 20.93 3.95 -34.96
CA ILE A 474 20.77 4.05 -36.41
C ILE A 474 20.91 2.64 -37.02
N PRO A 475 19.97 2.17 -37.85
CA PRO A 475 20.08 0.87 -38.53
C PRO A 475 21.18 0.86 -39.59
N ASP A 476 21.77 -0.31 -39.91
CA ASP A 476 22.93 -0.44 -40.80
C ASP A 476 22.61 -0.31 -42.27
N GLU A 477 21.39 -0.54 -42.69
CA GLU A 477 21.02 -0.68 -44.10
C GLU A 477 21.01 0.66 -44.86
N THR A 478 21.26 1.77 -44.16
CA THR A 478 21.16 3.11 -44.75
C THR A 478 22.28 3.47 -45.74
N GLY A 479 23.34 2.67 -45.87
CA GLY A 479 24.47 2.98 -46.72
C GLY A 479 25.18 4.32 -46.40
N PHE A 480 24.72 5.01 -45.38
CA PHE A 480 25.02 6.37 -45.02
C PHE A 480 26.32 6.49 -44.21
N LEU A 481 26.67 5.44 -43.51
CA LEU A 481 27.96 5.25 -42.88
C LEU A 481 28.89 4.62 -43.91
N THR A 482 29.13 5.37 -45.00
CA THR A 482 30.18 5.06 -45.95
C THR A 482 31.50 5.27 -45.29
N SER A 483 31.90 4.48 -44.38
CA SER A 483 33.23 4.53 -43.92
C SER A 483 33.82 3.15 -43.84
N LEU A 484 34.83 3.08 -44.34
CA LEU A 484 36.08 2.34 -44.35
C LEU A 484 36.31 1.37 -43.15
N THR A 485 35.42 1.28 -42.19
CA THR A 485 35.56 0.38 -41.03
C THR A 485 34.26 -0.42 -40.76
N PRO A 486 34.34 -1.75 -40.74
CA PRO A 486 33.17 -2.62 -40.51
C PRO A 486 32.57 -2.53 -39.09
N ASP A 487 33.14 -1.72 -38.23
CA ASP A 487 32.78 -1.58 -36.82
C ASP A 487 32.08 -0.23 -36.50
N GLY A 488 31.73 0.60 -37.52
CA GLY A 488 31.06 1.90 -37.32
C GLY A 488 29.63 1.74 -36.79
N THR A 489 29.35 2.25 -35.60
CA THR A 489 27.99 2.28 -35.01
C THR A 489 27.51 3.70 -34.88
N GLY A 490 26.37 4.01 -35.49
CA GLY A 490 25.72 5.30 -35.38
C GLY A 490 24.58 5.32 -34.38
N PHE A 491 24.41 6.45 -33.71
CA PHE A 491 23.24 6.67 -32.85
C PHE A 491 22.82 8.14 -32.88
N LEU A 492 21.57 8.39 -32.52
CA LEU A 492 20.95 9.69 -32.43
C LEU A 492 20.76 10.09 -30.97
N THR A 493 20.95 11.37 -30.67
CA THR A 493 20.61 11.94 -29.36
C THR A 493 19.66 13.10 -29.52
N SER A 494 18.68 13.22 -28.68
CA SER A 494 17.80 14.38 -28.56
C SER A 494 18.00 15.08 -27.24
N SER A 495 17.86 16.38 -27.23
CA SER A 495 18.09 17.18 -26.03
C SER A 495 17.07 18.32 -25.88
N ALA A 496 16.97 18.82 -24.65
CA ALA A 496 16.27 20.06 -24.32
C ALA A 496 17.01 21.33 -24.77
N ASP A 497 18.14 21.23 -25.48
CA ASP A 497 18.82 22.33 -26.13
C ASP A 497 18.35 22.59 -27.59
N HIS A 498 17.20 21.94 -27.96
CA HIS A 498 16.58 21.99 -29.28
C HIS A 498 17.39 21.32 -30.41
N ASP A 499 18.48 20.62 -30.08
CA ASP A 499 19.32 19.95 -31.05
C ASP A 499 19.09 18.41 -31.06
N ILE A 500 19.06 17.85 -32.27
CA ILE A 500 19.21 16.41 -32.49
C ILE A 500 20.58 16.22 -33.11
N LYS A 501 21.45 15.42 -32.48
CA LYS A 501 22.81 15.14 -32.98
C LYS A 501 22.95 13.69 -33.39
N LEU A 502 23.61 13.50 -34.54
CA LEU A 502 23.99 12.19 -35.05
C LEU A 502 25.44 11.95 -34.65
N TRP A 503 25.72 10.81 -34.11
CA TRP A 503 27.01 10.40 -33.59
C TRP A 503 27.51 9.16 -34.29
N GLU A 504 28.82 9.11 -34.49
CA GLU A 504 29.54 7.96 -35.00
C GLU A 504 30.56 7.48 -33.96
N CYS A 505 30.54 6.17 -33.68
CA CYS A 505 31.50 5.55 -32.79
C CYS A 505 32.46 4.66 -33.60
N GLN A 506 33.75 4.92 -33.46
CA GLN A 506 34.80 4.13 -34.09
C GLN A 506 35.74 3.57 -33.03
N THR A 507 36.16 2.32 -33.19
CA THR A 507 37.20 1.71 -32.36
C THR A 507 38.56 1.88 -33.01
N VAL A 508 39.37 2.79 -32.52
CA VAL A 508 40.71 3.07 -33.08
C VAL A 508 41.78 2.34 -32.24
N GLN A 509 42.67 1.62 -32.94
CA GLN A 509 43.87 1.06 -32.29
C GLN A 509 44.95 2.15 -32.27
N LYS A 510 45.36 2.64 -31.09
CA LYS A 510 46.53 3.47 -30.94
C LYS A 510 47.78 2.67 -31.25
N ALA A 511 48.57 3.15 -32.24
CA ALA A 511 49.87 2.59 -32.59
C ALA A 511 50.78 2.59 -31.35
N GLY A 512 51.14 1.44 -30.85
CA GLY A 512 52.12 1.27 -29.77
C GLY A 512 51.61 0.75 -28.40
N LYS A 513 50.30 0.71 -28.18
CA LYS A 513 49.70 0.00 -27.03
C LYS A 513 48.50 -0.77 -27.53
N GLY A 514 48.48 -2.08 -27.37
CA GLY A 514 47.45 -2.99 -27.87
C GLY A 514 46.02 -2.78 -27.28
N SER A 515 45.74 -1.61 -26.76
CA SER A 515 44.40 -1.25 -26.22
C SER A 515 43.57 -0.53 -27.31
N LYS A 516 42.45 -1.07 -27.66
CA LYS A 516 41.42 -0.43 -28.49
C LYS A 516 40.76 0.70 -27.69
N HIS A 517 40.84 1.94 -28.19
CA HIS A 517 40.10 3.07 -27.62
C HIS A 517 38.84 3.34 -28.46
N LEU A 518 37.74 3.64 -27.77
CA LEU A 518 36.55 4.14 -28.38
C LEU A 518 36.74 5.62 -28.72
N THR A 519 36.44 6.04 -29.96
CA THR A 519 36.41 7.46 -30.35
C THR A 519 35.01 7.79 -30.83
N VAL A 520 34.44 8.85 -30.27
CA VAL A 520 33.07 9.29 -30.56
C VAL A 520 33.12 10.69 -31.16
N SER A 521 32.49 10.88 -32.29
CA SER A 521 32.41 12.16 -32.96
C SER A 521 31.01 12.50 -33.44
N PRO A 522 30.56 13.76 -33.27
CA PRO A 522 29.32 14.22 -33.87
C PRO A 522 29.50 14.38 -35.38
N THR A 523 28.60 13.76 -36.16
CA THR A 523 28.64 13.86 -37.62
C THR A 523 27.76 14.98 -38.17
N ARG A 524 26.53 15.07 -37.66
CA ARG A 524 25.54 16.05 -38.10
C ARG A 524 24.70 16.53 -36.93
N SER A 525 24.09 17.71 -37.05
CA SER A 525 23.13 18.25 -36.10
C SER A 525 21.92 18.79 -36.85
N LEU A 526 20.73 18.56 -36.27
CA LEU A 526 19.48 19.09 -36.76
C LEU A 526 18.89 19.98 -35.67
N LYS A 527 18.73 21.28 -35.97
CA LYS A 527 18.17 22.26 -35.04
C LYS A 527 16.64 22.27 -35.15
N MET A 528 16.01 22.19 -34.03
CA MET A 528 14.56 22.30 -33.86
C MET A 528 14.20 23.68 -33.31
N HIS A 529 12.92 23.97 -33.22
CA HIS A 529 12.42 25.24 -32.71
C HIS A 529 11.97 25.14 -31.24
N ASP A 530 11.87 23.92 -30.69
CA ASP A 530 11.47 23.66 -29.33
C ASP A 530 12.22 22.43 -28.77
N ASP A 531 12.05 22.16 -27.47
CA ASP A 531 12.66 21.03 -26.78
C ASP A 531 12.26 19.70 -27.43
N VAL A 532 13.24 18.82 -27.66
CA VAL A 532 13.02 17.50 -28.25
C VAL A 532 12.92 16.46 -27.13
N LEU A 533 11.74 15.91 -26.92
CA LEU A 533 11.48 14.95 -25.85
C LEU A 533 11.88 13.52 -26.24
N VAL A 534 11.53 13.08 -27.45
CA VAL A 534 11.77 11.70 -27.90
C VAL A 534 12.19 11.69 -29.36
N VAL A 535 13.10 10.80 -29.68
CA VAL A 535 13.54 10.49 -31.04
C VAL A 535 13.42 8.99 -31.28
N ALA A 536 12.88 8.61 -32.44
CA ALA A 536 12.87 7.25 -32.95
C ALA A 536 13.42 7.21 -34.37
N ALA A 537 14.22 6.18 -34.69
CA ALA A 537 14.69 5.91 -36.03
C ALA A 537 13.85 4.77 -36.62
N SER A 538 13.47 4.90 -37.88
CA SER A 538 12.81 3.83 -38.61
C SER A 538 13.75 2.64 -38.78
N PRO A 539 13.31 1.38 -38.57
CA PRO A 539 14.15 0.20 -38.76
C PRO A 539 14.70 0.02 -40.17
N ASP A 540 14.00 0.52 -41.17
CA ASP A 540 14.43 0.54 -42.57
C ASP A 540 15.47 1.67 -42.88
N GLY A 541 15.80 2.49 -41.88
CA GLY A 541 16.79 3.58 -42.00
C GLY A 541 16.35 4.77 -42.83
N LYS A 542 15.07 4.90 -43.23
CA LYS A 542 14.62 6.00 -44.09
C LYS A 542 14.28 7.25 -43.33
N PHE A 543 13.64 7.08 -42.13
CA PHE A 543 13.02 8.18 -41.41
C PHE A 543 13.58 8.36 -39.99
N ILE A 544 13.58 9.59 -39.53
CA ILE A 544 13.78 10.01 -38.14
C ILE A 544 12.48 10.69 -37.68
N ALA A 545 11.83 10.16 -36.69
CA ALA A 545 10.72 10.83 -36.04
C ALA A 545 11.18 11.52 -34.76
N ALA A 546 10.79 12.79 -34.58
CA ALA A 546 11.10 13.62 -33.42
C ALA A 546 9.84 14.19 -32.81
N ALA A 547 9.61 13.95 -31.53
CA ALA A 547 8.52 14.53 -30.76
C ALA A 547 9.03 15.77 -30.01
N LEU A 548 8.31 16.88 -30.19
CA LEU A 548 8.62 18.16 -29.59
C LEU A 548 7.71 18.49 -28.42
N LEU A 549 8.10 19.45 -27.59
CA LEU A 549 7.30 19.92 -26.48
C LEU A 549 5.99 20.64 -26.95
N ASP A 550 5.96 21.12 -28.19
CA ASP A 550 4.81 21.75 -28.85
C ASP A 550 3.67 20.78 -29.25
N ASN A 551 3.71 19.53 -28.80
CA ASN A 551 2.75 18.45 -29.08
C ASN A 551 2.78 17.92 -30.52
N ILE A 552 3.75 18.35 -31.35
CA ILE A 552 3.86 17.96 -32.75
C ILE A 552 4.94 16.88 -32.88
N VAL A 553 4.67 15.87 -33.70
CA VAL A 553 5.68 14.90 -34.11
C VAL A 553 6.12 15.28 -35.54
N LYS A 554 7.40 15.48 -35.75
CA LYS A 554 7.98 15.77 -37.05
C LYS A 554 8.82 14.60 -37.55
N VAL A 555 8.56 14.20 -38.76
CA VAL A 555 9.31 13.12 -39.44
C VAL A 555 10.24 13.71 -40.51
N TYR A 556 11.48 13.28 -40.45
CA TYR A 556 12.54 13.75 -41.35
C TYR A 556 13.14 12.57 -42.10
N TYR A 557 13.64 12.81 -43.30
CA TYR A 557 14.47 11.85 -44.00
C TYR A 557 15.83 11.71 -43.31
N MET A 558 16.28 10.49 -43.06
CA MET A 558 17.59 10.22 -42.43
C MET A 558 18.76 10.76 -43.25
N ASP A 559 18.73 10.63 -44.58
CA ASP A 559 19.80 11.01 -45.48
C ASP A 559 20.01 12.52 -45.58
N SER A 560 18.94 13.25 -45.87
CA SER A 560 18.97 14.67 -46.19
C SER A 560 18.67 15.57 -45.01
N LEU A 561 18.16 15.02 -43.90
CA LEU A 561 17.64 15.73 -42.74
C LEU A 561 16.57 16.77 -43.12
N LYS A 562 15.87 16.54 -44.24
CA LYS A 562 14.78 17.42 -44.69
C LYS A 562 13.48 16.93 -44.07
N LEU A 563 12.61 17.88 -43.71
CA LEU A 563 11.29 17.59 -43.18
C LEU A 563 10.49 16.81 -44.26
N PHE A 564 9.93 15.69 -43.87
CA PHE A 564 8.99 14.89 -44.67
C PHE A 564 7.55 15.23 -44.32
N ILE A 565 7.13 14.99 -43.07
CA ILE A 565 5.75 15.19 -42.61
C ILE A 565 5.74 15.75 -41.18
N SER A 566 4.71 16.53 -40.84
CA SER A 566 4.40 16.96 -39.49
C SER A 566 3.04 16.39 -39.07
N LEU A 567 3.00 15.64 -37.97
CA LEU A 567 1.81 14.96 -37.45
C LEU A 567 1.19 15.81 -36.33
N TYR A 568 -0.02 16.28 -36.59
CA TYR A 568 -0.77 17.14 -35.67
C TYR A 568 -1.93 16.37 -35.05
N GLY A 569 -2.21 16.57 -33.77
CA GLY A 569 -3.44 16.00 -33.18
C GLY A 569 -3.39 15.67 -31.71
N HIS A 570 -2.23 15.61 -31.05
CA HIS A 570 -2.12 15.50 -29.61
C HIS A 570 -2.40 16.85 -28.93
N ASN A 571 -3.08 16.83 -27.78
CA ASN A 571 -3.39 18.02 -27.00
C ASN A 571 -2.31 18.38 -25.97
N LEU A 572 -1.49 17.41 -25.59
CA LEU A 572 -0.38 17.56 -24.65
C LEU A 572 0.89 16.92 -25.23
N PRO A 573 2.08 17.20 -24.68
CA PRO A 573 3.34 16.70 -25.21
C PRO A 573 3.38 15.20 -25.39
N VAL A 574 4.02 14.75 -26.46
CA VAL A 574 4.28 13.34 -26.76
C VAL A 574 5.49 12.90 -25.94
N LEU A 575 5.29 11.91 -25.08
CA LEU A 575 6.32 11.41 -24.15
C LEU A 575 7.05 10.16 -24.65
N CYS A 576 6.44 9.45 -25.59
CA CYS A 576 7.00 8.22 -26.14
C CYS A 576 6.49 7.98 -27.55
N MET A 577 7.30 7.36 -28.38
CA MET A 577 6.93 6.92 -29.72
C MET A 577 7.80 5.75 -30.16
N ASP A 578 7.27 4.97 -31.10
CA ASP A 578 7.99 3.88 -31.74
C ASP A 578 7.48 3.69 -33.16
N ILE A 579 8.31 3.12 -34.03
CA ILE A 579 8.00 2.83 -35.44
C ILE A 579 7.93 1.32 -35.60
N SER A 580 6.98 0.84 -36.37
CA SER A 580 6.83 -0.59 -36.70
C SER A 580 8.04 -1.12 -37.48
N SER A 581 8.25 -2.44 -37.42
CA SER A 581 9.40 -3.10 -38.06
C SER A 581 9.40 -3.00 -39.59
N ASP A 582 8.24 -2.84 -40.22
CA ASP A 582 8.07 -2.62 -41.66
C ASP A 582 8.22 -1.15 -42.08
N GLY A 583 8.22 -0.22 -41.13
CA GLY A 583 8.35 1.20 -41.39
C GLY A 583 7.04 1.91 -41.77
N ASP A 584 5.90 1.22 -41.78
CA ASP A 584 4.63 1.76 -42.26
C ASP A 584 3.84 2.51 -41.19
N LEU A 585 3.95 2.07 -39.92
CA LEU A 585 3.18 2.61 -38.79
C LEU A 585 4.08 3.30 -37.77
N LEU A 586 3.62 4.44 -37.29
CA LEU A 586 4.18 5.11 -36.11
C LEU A 586 3.12 5.15 -35.01
N VAL A 587 3.51 4.76 -33.80
CA VAL A 587 2.65 4.91 -32.61
C VAL A 587 3.25 5.95 -31.69
N SER A 588 2.40 6.92 -31.28
CA SER A 588 2.78 7.99 -30.34
C SER A 588 1.92 7.95 -29.09
N GLY A 589 2.55 8.01 -27.92
CA GLY A 589 1.90 8.10 -26.62
C GLY A 589 2.16 9.48 -25.99
N SER A 590 1.10 10.09 -25.48
CA SER A 590 1.14 11.45 -24.96
C SER A 590 0.69 11.54 -23.49
N ALA A 591 1.00 12.69 -22.90
CA ALA A 591 0.48 13.09 -21.60
C ALA A 591 -1.05 13.29 -21.60
N ASP A 592 -1.70 13.38 -22.78
CA ASP A 592 -3.15 13.48 -22.96
C ASP A 592 -3.90 12.15 -22.74
N LYS A 593 -3.21 11.08 -22.23
CA LYS A 593 -3.76 9.75 -21.96
C LYS A 593 -4.09 8.92 -23.19
N ASN A 594 -3.91 9.49 -24.36
CA ASN A 594 -4.21 8.84 -25.63
C ASN A 594 -2.96 8.31 -26.30
N VAL A 595 -3.15 7.25 -27.05
CA VAL A 595 -2.19 6.73 -28.02
C VAL A 595 -2.77 6.94 -29.41
N LYS A 596 -1.96 7.46 -30.33
CA LYS A 596 -2.36 7.63 -31.72
C LYS A 596 -1.50 6.74 -32.63
N ILE A 597 -2.17 6.15 -33.61
CA ILE A 597 -1.54 5.33 -34.64
C ILE A 597 -1.58 6.11 -35.93
N TRP A 598 -0.44 6.30 -36.55
CA TRP A 598 -0.23 7.09 -37.74
C TRP A 598 0.33 6.23 -38.87
N GLY A 599 -0.17 6.44 -40.08
CA GLY A 599 0.47 5.93 -41.29
C GLY A 599 1.63 6.85 -41.68
N LEU A 600 2.81 6.31 -41.90
CA LEU A 600 3.97 7.10 -42.30
C LEU A 600 3.95 7.50 -43.79
N ASP A 601 3.17 6.83 -44.63
CA ASP A 601 3.08 7.14 -46.07
C ASP A 601 2.47 8.51 -46.33
N PHE A 602 1.35 8.84 -45.67
CA PHE A 602 0.63 10.08 -45.89
C PHE A 602 0.55 10.96 -44.62
N GLY A 603 0.94 10.46 -43.47
CA GLY A 603 0.87 11.16 -42.20
C GLY A 603 -0.54 11.28 -41.62
N ASP A 604 -1.43 10.40 -42.05
CA ASP A 604 -2.81 10.36 -41.54
C ASP A 604 -2.89 9.63 -40.20
N CYS A 605 -3.81 10.09 -39.35
CA CYS A 605 -4.10 9.45 -38.07
C CYS A 605 -5.13 8.34 -38.28
N HIS A 606 -4.67 7.09 -38.31
CA HIS A 606 -5.57 5.94 -38.44
C HIS A 606 -6.54 5.87 -37.28
N LYS A 607 -6.06 5.98 -36.04
CA LYS A 607 -6.91 5.94 -34.88
C LYS A 607 -6.29 6.68 -33.67
N SER A 608 -7.16 7.28 -32.88
CA SER A 608 -6.82 7.78 -31.52
C SER A 608 -7.50 6.89 -30.49
N LEU A 609 -6.72 6.27 -29.61
CA LEU A 609 -7.17 5.32 -28.61
C LEU A 609 -6.96 5.91 -27.22
N PHE A 610 -7.99 5.87 -26.37
CA PHE A 610 -7.83 6.16 -24.95
C PHE A 610 -7.11 4.98 -24.31
N ALA A 611 -5.80 5.13 -24.08
CA ALA A 611 -4.97 4.03 -23.64
C ALA A 611 -4.93 3.89 -22.11
N HIS A 612 -4.69 4.97 -21.39
CA HIS A 612 -4.46 4.91 -19.95
C HIS A 612 -5.31 5.95 -19.20
N ALA A 613 -5.57 5.67 -17.93
CA ALA A 613 -6.26 6.61 -17.03
C ALA A 613 -5.39 7.84 -16.67
N ASP A 614 -4.07 7.74 -16.85
CA ASP A 614 -3.09 8.81 -16.69
C ASP A 614 -2.13 8.85 -17.89
N SER A 615 -1.09 9.69 -17.87
CA SER A 615 -0.16 9.88 -18.98
C SER A 615 0.51 8.58 -19.43
N VAL A 616 0.67 8.43 -20.74
CA VAL A 616 1.41 7.33 -21.36
C VAL A 616 2.90 7.65 -21.30
N THR A 617 3.70 6.76 -20.71
CA THR A 617 5.13 6.98 -20.46
C THR A 617 6.05 6.18 -21.39
N GLY A 618 5.55 5.09 -21.98
CA GLY A 618 6.33 4.27 -22.91
C GLY A 618 5.47 3.53 -23.91
N VAL A 619 5.99 3.38 -25.12
CA VAL A 619 5.39 2.59 -26.21
C VAL A 619 6.51 1.80 -26.88
N LYS A 620 6.24 0.52 -27.22
CA LYS A 620 7.13 -0.33 -28.02
C LYS A 620 6.34 -1.33 -28.86
N PHE A 621 6.70 -1.45 -30.14
CA PHE A 621 6.20 -2.52 -31.01
C PHE A 621 6.83 -3.87 -30.67
N VAL A 622 6.06 -4.92 -30.91
CA VAL A 622 6.59 -6.29 -30.92
C VAL A 622 7.26 -6.53 -32.28
N PRO A 623 8.53 -6.94 -32.31
CA PRO A 623 9.25 -7.14 -33.56
C PRO A 623 8.52 -8.01 -34.57
N ASN A 624 8.56 -7.63 -35.84
CA ASN A 624 7.92 -8.32 -36.97
C ASN A 624 6.39 -8.51 -36.87
N THR A 625 5.75 -7.66 -36.10
CA THR A 625 4.28 -7.65 -35.94
C THR A 625 3.76 -6.23 -35.81
N HIS A 626 2.44 -6.04 -35.98
CA HIS A 626 1.77 -4.79 -35.69
C HIS A 626 1.17 -4.74 -34.27
N TYR A 627 1.62 -5.61 -33.37
CA TYR A 627 1.25 -5.52 -31.97
C TYR A 627 2.17 -4.57 -31.23
N PHE A 628 1.65 -3.86 -30.22
CA PHE A 628 2.46 -2.96 -29.43
C PHE A 628 2.05 -2.96 -27.97
N PHE A 629 3.00 -2.61 -27.11
CA PHE A 629 2.77 -2.41 -25.71
C PHE A 629 2.79 -0.93 -25.34
N THR A 630 1.94 -0.55 -24.39
CA THR A 630 1.94 0.77 -23.80
C THR A 630 2.06 0.65 -22.28
N VAL A 631 2.76 1.58 -21.68
CA VAL A 631 2.88 1.71 -20.23
C VAL A 631 2.51 3.12 -19.81
N GLY A 632 1.89 3.24 -18.65
CA GLY A 632 1.39 4.52 -18.15
C GLY A 632 1.64 4.75 -16.67
N ARG A 633 1.35 5.97 -16.22
CA ARG A 633 1.38 6.32 -14.79
C ARG A 633 0.28 5.64 -13.98
N ASP A 634 -0.75 5.11 -14.63
CA ASP A 634 -1.81 4.30 -13.99
C ASP A 634 -1.35 2.91 -13.49
N ARG A 635 -0.05 2.61 -13.57
CA ARG A 635 0.59 1.36 -13.13
C ARG A 635 0.31 0.14 -14.01
N LEU A 636 -0.38 0.33 -15.12
CA LEU A 636 -0.76 -0.75 -16.03
C LEU A 636 0.22 -0.84 -17.21
N VAL A 637 0.40 -2.06 -17.68
CA VAL A 637 1.02 -2.38 -18.97
C VAL A 637 -0.08 -2.94 -19.86
N LYS A 638 -0.28 -2.40 -21.06
CA LYS A 638 -1.35 -2.78 -21.94
C LYS A 638 -0.82 -3.27 -23.27
N TYR A 639 -1.40 -4.33 -23.79
CA TYR A 639 -1.07 -4.97 -25.05
C TYR A 639 -2.16 -4.71 -26.08
N TRP A 640 -1.79 -4.26 -27.28
CA TRP A 640 -2.69 -3.76 -28.30
C TRP A 640 -2.42 -4.39 -29.66
N ASP A 641 -3.48 -4.46 -30.48
CA ASP A 641 -3.43 -4.77 -31.93
C ASP A 641 -3.57 -3.45 -32.69
N ALA A 642 -2.54 -3.05 -33.47
CA ALA A 642 -2.55 -1.82 -34.24
C ALA A 642 -3.44 -1.91 -35.49
N ASP A 643 -3.66 -3.08 -36.05
CA ASP A 643 -4.49 -3.29 -37.25
C ASP A 643 -5.98 -3.20 -36.92
N LYS A 644 -6.37 -3.79 -35.77
CA LYS A 644 -7.78 -3.83 -35.31
C LYS A 644 -8.12 -2.70 -34.37
N PHE A 645 -7.13 -1.99 -33.85
CA PHE A 645 -7.29 -0.93 -32.85
C PHE A 645 -7.93 -1.41 -31.52
N GLU A 646 -7.67 -2.65 -31.15
CA GLU A 646 -8.27 -3.29 -29.99
C GLU A 646 -7.25 -3.52 -28.88
N LEU A 647 -7.73 -3.39 -27.63
CA LEU A 647 -6.98 -3.79 -26.44
C LEU A 647 -7.06 -5.31 -26.30
N LEU A 648 -5.92 -5.98 -26.28
CA LEU A 648 -5.80 -7.42 -26.15
C LEU A 648 -5.74 -7.84 -24.68
N LEU A 649 -4.80 -7.26 -23.91
CA LEU A 649 -4.51 -7.69 -22.56
C LEU A 649 -4.10 -6.51 -21.66
N ASN A 650 -4.55 -6.53 -20.40
CA ASN A 650 -4.04 -5.69 -19.32
C ASN A 650 -3.12 -6.53 -18.45
N LEU A 651 -1.90 -6.07 -18.24
CA LEU A 651 -0.94 -6.68 -17.34
C LEU A 651 -0.83 -5.84 -16.08
N GLU A 652 -1.30 -6.37 -14.98
CA GLU A 652 -1.23 -5.77 -13.66
C GLU A 652 -0.06 -6.33 -12.86
N GLY A 653 0.59 -5.48 -12.06
CA GLY A 653 1.71 -5.95 -11.23
C GLY A 653 2.53 -4.84 -10.59
N HIS A 654 2.72 -3.71 -11.25
CA HIS A 654 3.45 -2.59 -10.66
C HIS A 654 2.65 -1.88 -9.57
N HIS A 655 3.34 -1.49 -8.49
CA HIS A 655 2.74 -0.78 -7.35
C HIS A 655 2.77 0.75 -7.49
N ALA A 656 3.58 1.26 -8.41
CA ALA A 656 3.70 2.68 -8.73
C ALA A 656 3.78 2.91 -10.24
N GLU A 657 3.88 4.16 -10.65
CA GLU A 657 3.98 4.59 -12.05
C GLU A 657 5.03 3.79 -12.81
N VAL A 658 4.68 3.28 -14.00
CA VAL A 658 5.64 2.65 -14.90
C VAL A 658 6.31 3.74 -15.74
N CYS A 659 7.65 3.78 -15.72
CA CYS A 659 8.41 4.86 -16.36
C CYS A 659 8.99 4.47 -17.71
N CYS A 660 9.32 3.21 -17.91
CA CYS A 660 10.03 2.74 -19.09
C CYS A 660 9.68 1.30 -19.45
N LEU A 661 9.90 0.98 -20.70
CA LEU A 661 9.59 -0.30 -21.33
C LEU A 661 10.70 -0.67 -22.32
N ALA A 662 11.13 -1.93 -22.29
CA ALA A 662 12.03 -2.51 -23.29
C ALA A 662 11.47 -3.86 -23.76
N MET A 663 11.56 -4.09 -25.08
CA MET A 663 11.12 -5.33 -25.72
C MET A 663 12.34 -6.16 -26.13
N SER A 664 12.23 -7.48 -26.00
CA SER A 664 13.24 -8.40 -26.55
C SER A 664 13.20 -8.42 -28.08
N ASN A 665 14.35 -8.66 -28.72
CA ASN A 665 14.46 -8.68 -30.19
C ASN A 665 13.62 -9.78 -30.88
N LEU A 666 13.23 -10.83 -30.14
CA LEU A 666 12.38 -11.91 -30.64
C LEU A 666 10.92 -11.75 -30.21
N GLY A 667 10.61 -10.73 -29.40
CA GLY A 667 9.28 -10.55 -28.81
C GLY A 667 8.92 -11.58 -27.75
N ASP A 668 9.88 -12.33 -27.20
CA ASP A 668 9.64 -13.40 -26.23
C ASP A 668 9.32 -12.89 -24.84
N PHE A 669 9.86 -11.74 -24.50
CA PHE A 669 9.58 -11.09 -23.22
C PHE A 669 9.70 -9.57 -23.30
N ILE A 670 9.05 -8.91 -22.39
CA ILE A 670 9.17 -7.47 -22.15
C ILE A 670 9.71 -7.21 -20.74
N VAL A 671 10.41 -6.10 -20.59
CA VAL A 671 10.91 -5.62 -19.31
C VAL A 671 10.39 -4.22 -19.05
N THR A 672 9.84 -4.00 -17.88
CA THR A 672 9.30 -2.71 -17.45
C THR A 672 10.00 -2.22 -16.20
N GLY A 673 10.25 -0.91 -16.13
CA GLY A 673 10.83 -0.24 -14.96
C GLY A 673 9.85 0.78 -14.38
N SER A 674 9.77 0.83 -13.06
CA SER A 674 8.78 1.62 -12.35
C SER A 674 9.38 2.56 -11.30
N HIS A 675 8.55 3.50 -10.85
CA HIS A 675 8.82 4.39 -9.73
C HIS A 675 8.96 3.62 -8.40
N ASP A 676 8.40 2.42 -8.28
CA ASP A 676 8.58 1.52 -7.14
C ASP A 676 9.99 0.90 -7.05
N ARG A 677 10.89 1.24 -7.99
CA ARG A 677 12.27 0.75 -8.13
C ARG A 677 12.36 -0.72 -8.54
N SER A 678 11.24 -1.36 -8.82
CA SER A 678 11.22 -2.71 -9.37
C SER A 678 11.44 -2.68 -10.86
N ILE A 679 12.08 -3.73 -11.32
CA ILE A 679 12.15 -4.10 -12.72
C ILE A 679 11.38 -5.40 -12.85
N ARG A 680 10.41 -5.47 -13.77
CA ARG A 680 9.58 -6.65 -14.00
C ARG A 680 9.79 -7.18 -15.39
N ARG A 681 9.87 -8.50 -15.48
CA ARG A 681 9.92 -9.23 -16.72
C ARG A 681 8.59 -9.95 -16.90
N TRP A 682 8.05 -9.87 -18.12
CA TRP A 682 6.80 -10.49 -18.54
C TRP A 682 7.14 -11.40 -19.71
N ASP A 683 6.96 -12.70 -19.56
CA ASP A 683 7.31 -13.70 -20.56
C ASP A 683 6.09 -14.03 -21.41
N ARG A 684 6.33 -14.22 -22.70
CA ARG A 684 5.35 -14.71 -23.63
C ARG A 684 5.16 -16.21 -23.41
N ILE A 685 3.91 -16.62 -23.26
CA ILE A 685 3.54 -18.01 -23.13
C ILE A 685 2.99 -18.49 -24.47
N GLU A 686 3.24 -19.75 -24.81
CA GLU A 686 2.74 -20.37 -26.04
C GLU A 686 1.24 -20.67 -26.00
N GLU A 687 0.57 -20.41 -24.91
CA GLU A 687 -0.88 -20.51 -24.79
C GLU A 687 -1.57 -19.41 -25.58
N PHE A 688 -2.42 -19.82 -26.50
CA PHE A 688 -3.28 -18.90 -27.23
C PHE A 688 -4.47 -18.50 -26.39
N PHE A 689 -4.87 -17.24 -26.47
CA PHE A 689 -6.11 -16.79 -25.87
C PHE A 689 -7.05 -16.19 -26.93
N PHE A 690 -8.34 -16.35 -26.69
CA PHE A 690 -9.39 -15.78 -27.53
C PHE A 690 -9.93 -14.53 -26.85
N LEU A 691 -9.92 -13.43 -27.58
CA LEU A 691 -10.31 -12.12 -27.05
C LEU A 691 -11.75 -12.09 -26.54
N GLU A 692 -12.65 -12.83 -27.18
CA GLU A 692 -14.06 -12.93 -26.80
C GLU A 692 -14.23 -13.67 -25.47
N GLU A 693 -13.53 -14.78 -25.27
CA GLU A 693 -13.55 -15.54 -24.03
C GLU A 693 -12.96 -14.74 -22.85
N GLU A 694 -11.87 -13.99 -23.09
CA GLU A 694 -11.26 -13.15 -22.06
C GLU A 694 -12.16 -11.94 -21.68
N LYS A 695 -12.87 -11.37 -22.67
CA LYS A 695 -13.89 -10.34 -22.41
C LYS A 695 -15.07 -10.91 -21.61
N GLU A 696 -15.55 -12.09 -21.98
CA GLU A 696 -16.66 -12.77 -21.31
C GLU A 696 -16.28 -13.14 -19.86
N LYS A 697 -15.09 -13.70 -19.67
CA LYS A 697 -14.55 -14.01 -18.35
C LYS A 697 -14.39 -12.77 -17.46
N ARG A 698 -13.90 -11.66 -18.02
CA ARG A 698 -13.79 -10.39 -17.28
C ARG A 698 -15.16 -9.82 -16.91
N LEU A 699 -16.15 -10.02 -17.76
CA LEU A 699 -17.53 -9.67 -17.49
C LEU A 699 -18.10 -10.54 -16.36
N GLU A 700 -17.82 -11.83 -16.35
CA GLU A 700 -18.24 -12.74 -15.28
C GLU A 700 -17.59 -12.38 -13.95
N GLU A 701 -16.29 -12.10 -13.92
CA GLU A 701 -15.56 -11.65 -12.73
C GLU A 701 -16.14 -10.32 -12.18
N MET A 702 -16.50 -9.38 -13.06
CA MET A 702 -17.18 -8.15 -12.64
C MET A 702 -18.58 -8.43 -12.07
N PHE A 703 -19.34 -9.32 -12.68
CA PHE A 703 -20.65 -9.72 -12.18
C PHE A 703 -20.57 -10.43 -10.83
N GLU A 704 -19.60 -11.32 -10.64
CA GLU A 704 -19.37 -11.99 -9.37
C GLU A 704 -19.00 -10.96 -8.28
N SER A 705 -18.11 -10.02 -8.58
CA SER A 705 -17.75 -8.95 -7.66
C SER A 705 -18.91 -8.00 -7.32
N ASP A 706 -19.80 -7.73 -8.28
CA ASP A 706 -20.99 -6.91 -8.07
C ASP A 706 -22.09 -7.69 -7.32
N ILE A 707 -22.19 -8.99 -7.52
CA ILE A 707 -23.09 -9.88 -6.76
C ILE A 707 -22.61 -9.94 -5.30
N ASP A 708 -21.32 -10.15 -5.04
CA ASP A 708 -20.76 -10.17 -3.71
C ASP A 708 -20.97 -8.82 -2.98
N ASN A 709 -20.74 -7.72 -3.68
CA ASN A 709 -21.04 -6.37 -3.17
C ASN A 709 -22.54 -6.09 -3.03
N GLY A 710 -23.37 -6.65 -3.88
CA GLY A 710 -24.83 -6.48 -3.90
C GLY A 710 -25.55 -7.33 -2.86
N PHE A 711 -25.09 -8.56 -2.60
CA PHE A 711 -25.62 -9.43 -1.55
C PHE A 711 -25.31 -8.90 -0.16
N GLU A 712 -24.17 -8.31 0.07
CA GLU A 712 -23.84 -7.66 1.34
C GLU A 712 -24.77 -6.49 1.69
N ASN A 713 -25.37 -5.83 0.70
CA ASN A 713 -26.25 -4.69 0.90
C ASN A 713 -27.76 -5.01 1.00
N LYS A 714 -28.20 -6.21 0.60
CA LYS A 714 -29.65 -6.53 0.50
C LYS A 714 -30.19 -7.54 1.50
N TYR A 715 -29.34 -8.41 2.07
CA TYR A 715 -29.79 -9.42 3.01
C TYR A 715 -28.88 -9.41 4.25
N GLY A 716 -29.46 -9.06 5.38
CA GLY A 716 -28.83 -9.28 6.68
C GLY A 716 -28.55 -10.79 6.88
N PRO A 717 -27.58 -11.16 7.71
CA PRO A 717 -27.05 -12.50 7.76
C PRO A 717 -28.09 -13.53 8.16
N LYS A 718 -28.36 -14.50 7.29
CA LYS A 718 -28.70 -15.85 7.73
C LYS A 718 -27.38 -16.47 8.22
N GLU A 719 -27.42 -17.04 9.41
CA GLU A 719 -26.34 -17.82 9.99
C GLU A 719 -26.04 -19.01 9.07
N GLU A 720 -25.07 -18.83 8.18
CA GLU A 720 -24.45 -19.93 7.47
C GLU A 720 -23.12 -20.25 8.17
N LEU A 721 -22.92 -21.52 8.40
CA LEU A 721 -21.70 -22.07 9.01
C LEU A 721 -20.47 -21.61 8.20
N PRO A 722 -19.39 -21.15 8.83
CA PRO A 722 -18.20 -20.66 8.12
C PRO A 722 -17.53 -21.77 7.33
N GLU A 723 -17.18 -21.50 6.09
CA GLU A 723 -16.26 -22.34 5.33
C GLU A 723 -14.91 -22.44 6.06
N GLU A 724 -14.29 -23.60 6.05
CA GLU A 724 -13.00 -23.85 6.71
C GLU A 724 -11.97 -22.81 6.27
N GLY A 725 -11.41 -22.07 7.22
CA GLY A 725 -10.42 -21.04 7.00
C GLY A 725 -10.94 -19.60 6.80
N ALA A 726 -12.25 -19.39 6.72
CA ALA A 726 -12.83 -18.06 6.58
C ALA A 726 -13.50 -17.60 7.88
N VAL A 727 -13.19 -16.41 8.34
CA VAL A 727 -13.92 -15.77 9.44
C VAL A 727 -15.25 -15.27 8.92
N ALA A 728 -16.36 -15.65 9.57
CA ALA A 728 -17.71 -15.26 9.17
C ALA A 728 -17.81 -13.74 8.93
N LEU A 729 -18.21 -13.35 7.71
CA LEU A 729 -18.44 -11.97 7.31
C LEU A 729 -19.66 -11.45 8.06
N VAL A 730 -19.46 -10.56 9.01
CA VAL A 730 -20.57 -9.87 9.67
C VAL A 730 -21.07 -8.75 8.77
N GLY A 731 -22.35 -8.79 8.43
CA GLY A 731 -23.00 -7.79 7.57
C GLY A 731 -22.74 -6.34 8.02
N LYS A 732 -22.55 -5.46 7.05
CA LYS A 732 -22.41 -4.01 7.27
C LYS A 732 -23.66 -3.50 8.02
N LYS A 733 -23.53 -3.25 9.32
CA LYS A 733 -24.37 -2.23 9.95
C LYS A 733 -23.95 -0.89 9.36
N THR A 734 -24.88 -0.06 8.96
CA THR A 734 -24.61 1.29 8.45
C THR A 734 -23.69 2.03 9.42
N GLN A 735 -22.78 2.85 8.90
CA GLN A 735 -21.82 3.61 9.69
C GLN A 735 -22.51 4.42 10.81
N GLU A 736 -23.74 4.83 10.58
CA GLU A 736 -24.63 5.52 11.54
C GLU A 736 -25.09 4.64 12.71
N THR A 737 -25.33 3.33 12.50
CA THR A 737 -25.69 2.42 13.60
C THR A 737 -24.50 1.97 14.42
N LEU A 738 -23.28 1.94 13.83
CA LEU A 738 -22.04 1.70 14.54
C LEU A 738 -21.66 2.91 15.41
N THR A 739 -21.75 4.12 14.86
CA THR A 739 -21.50 5.36 15.61
C THR A 739 -22.51 5.55 16.74
N ALA A 740 -23.76 5.08 16.58
CA ALA A 740 -24.77 5.16 17.64
C ALA A 740 -24.51 4.15 18.77
N THR A 741 -24.09 2.92 18.47
CA THR A 741 -23.72 1.93 19.50
C THR A 741 -22.43 2.34 20.21
N ASP A 742 -21.45 2.87 19.50
CA ASP A 742 -20.18 3.33 20.08
C ASP A 742 -20.37 4.59 20.92
N SER A 743 -21.26 5.52 20.51
CA SER A 743 -21.64 6.68 21.32
C SER A 743 -22.34 6.29 22.60
N ILE A 744 -23.12 5.20 22.60
CA ILE A 744 -23.78 4.67 23.81
C ILE A 744 -22.75 3.99 24.71
N ILE A 745 -21.78 3.26 24.14
CA ILE A 745 -20.72 2.64 24.93
C ILE A 745 -19.82 3.72 25.54
N GLU A 746 -19.47 4.76 24.78
CA GLU A 746 -18.69 5.91 25.28
C GLU A 746 -19.47 6.72 26.34
N ALA A 747 -20.77 6.91 26.14
CA ALA A 747 -21.64 7.53 27.14
C ALA A 747 -21.81 6.65 28.40
N LEU A 748 -21.84 5.31 28.25
CA LEU A 748 -21.84 4.39 29.36
C LEU A 748 -20.50 4.35 30.09
N ASP A 749 -19.37 4.42 29.35
CA ASP A 749 -18.03 4.46 29.93
C ASP A 749 -17.75 5.80 30.59
N MET A 750 -18.21 6.92 30.02
CA MET A 750 -18.24 8.21 30.71
C MET A 750 -19.16 8.18 31.95
N ALA A 751 -20.32 7.56 31.84
CA ALA A 751 -21.23 7.40 32.98
C ALA A 751 -20.64 6.46 34.05
N HIS A 752 -19.85 5.44 33.67
CA HIS A 752 -19.10 4.61 34.62
C HIS A 752 -17.90 5.36 35.23
N ALA A 753 -17.21 6.18 34.45
CA ALA A 753 -16.14 7.05 34.97
C ALA A 753 -16.69 8.15 35.88
N GLU A 754 -17.83 8.74 35.52
CA GLU A 754 -18.60 9.68 36.38
C GLU A 754 -19.23 8.94 37.57
N ARG A 755 -19.74 7.73 37.45
CA ARG A 755 -20.19 6.89 38.60
C ARG A 755 -19.05 6.61 39.58
N LYS A 756 -17.82 6.43 39.13
CA LYS A 756 -16.65 6.28 39.98
C LYS A 756 -16.32 7.58 40.70
N ARG A 757 -16.57 8.75 40.03
CA ARG A 757 -16.53 10.09 40.67
C ARG A 757 -17.72 10.35 41.58
N ILE A 758 -18.90 9.80 41.25
CA ILE A 758 -20.19 9.95 41.94
C ILE A 758 -20.40 8.86 42.99
N ALA A 759 -19.53 7.84 43.09
CA ALA A 759 -19.60 6.88 44.25
C ALA A 759 -19.33 7.57 45.59
N GLU A 760 -18.88 8.84 45.56
CA GLU A 760 -18.86 9.76 46.72
C GLU A 760 -20.14 10.63 46.83
N HIS A 761 -21.04 10.70 45.85
CA HIS A 761 -22.28 11.48 45.87
C HIS A 761 -23.47 10.79 45.20
N GLN A 762 -24.59 10.79 45.83
CA GLN A 762 -25.88 10.12 45.66
C GLN A 762 -26.43 10.05 44.20
N PRO A 763 -27.31 9.03 43.86
CA PRO A 763 -27.94 8.94 42.54
C PRO A 763 -28.83 10.15 42.27
N LEU A 764 -28.99 10.47 40.98
CA LEU A 764 -29.84 11.57 40.51
C LEU A 764 -31.20 11.50 41.26
N PRO A 765 -31.62 12.58 41.95
CA PRO A 765 -32.91 12.55 42.60
C PRO A 765 -34.02 12.40 41.57
N PHE A 766 -35.08 11.72 41.90
CA PHE A 766 -36.23 11.50 41.03
C PHE A 766 -36.86 12.80 40.50
N SER A 767 -36.72 13.90 41.24
CA SER A 767 -37.11 15.26 40.86
C SER A 767 -36.39 15.70 39.58
N ASP A 768 -35.06 15.45 39.47
CA ASP A 768 -34.23 15.84 38.31
C ASP A 768 -34.54 14.97 37.12
N ALA A 769 -34.90 13.69 37.34
CA ALA A 769 -35.39 12.81 36.28
C ALA A 769 -36.72 13.26 35.67
N LEU A 770 -37.62 13.83 36.48
CA LEU A 770 -38.88 14.42 36.02
C LEU A 770 -38.64 15.72 35.25
N GLU A 771 -37.70 16.53 35.72
CA GLU A 771 -37.29 17.79 35.08
C GLU A 771 -36.64 17.48 33.71
N LEU A 772 -35.75 16.49 33.66
CA LEU A 772 -35.17 16.01 32.41
C LEU A 772 -36.24 15.51 31.42
N MET A 773 -37.23 14.80 31.88
CA MET A 773 -38.36 14.38 31.03
C MET A 773 -39.16 15.55 30.48
N SER A 774 -39.28 16.66 31.18
CA SER A 774 -39.93 17.88 30.68
C SER A 774 -39.09 18.56 29.59
N TYR A 775 -37.75 18.58 29.71
CA TYR A 775 -36.84 19.06 28.64
C TYR A 775 -36.90 18.18 27.41
N LEU A 776 -37.02 16.84 27.57
CA LEU A 776 -37.18 15.92 26.43
C LEU A 776 -38.46 16.19 25.62
N GLU A 777 -39.52 16.70 26.26
CA GLU A 777 -40.74 17.13 25.58
C GLU A 777 -40.47 18.30 24.60
N ASN A 778 -39.67 19.28 25.05
CA ASN A 778 -39.30 20.42 24.21
C ASN A 778 -38.36 20.03 23.08
N TRP A 779 -37.43 19.12 23.33
CA TRP A 779 -36.52 18.61 22.29
C TRP A 779 -37.21 17.69 21.26
N ALA A 780 -38.28 17.06 21.62
CA ALA A 780 -39.09 16.23 20.72
C ALA A 780 -39.75 17.02 19.59
N SER A 781 -39.80 18.35 19.68
CA SER A 781 -40.27 19.22 18.61
C SER A 781 -39.25 19.42 17.47
N ILE A 782 -37.98 19.08 17.72
CA ILE A 782 -36.90 19.23 16.73
C ILE A 782 -36.74 17.91 15.93
N PRO A 783 -36.93 17.91 14.59
CA PRO A 783 -36.99 16.68 13.79
C PRO A 783 -35.73 15.79 13.91
N ASP A 784 -34.55 16.39 13.97
CA ASP A 784 -33.27 15.66 13.99
C ASP A 784 -32.95 15.02 15.33
N LYS A 785 -33.63 15.42 16.42
CA LYS A 785 -33.34 14.94 17.78
C LYS A 785 -34.40 13.96 18.32
N VAL A 786 -35.45 13.73 17.59
CA VAL A 786 -36.61 12.94 18.07
C VAL A 786 -36.21 11.49 18.40
N GLU A 787 -35.34 10.87 17.64
CA GLU A 787 -34.89 9.51 17.90
C GLU A 787 -34.06 9.39 19.18
N LEU A 788 -33.17 10.35 19.40
CA LEU A 788 -32.39 10.44 20.64
C LEU A 788 -33.29 10.63 21.86
N VAL A 789 -34.27 11.52 21.75
CA VAL A 789 -35.28 11.78 22.81
C VAL A 789 -36.04 10.51 23.16
N ILE A 790 -36.50 9.74 22.19
CA ILE A 790 -37.22 8.46 22.45
C ILE A 790 -36.32 7.45 23.15
N ARG A 791 -35.05 7.35 22.81
CA ARG A 791 -34.10 6.43 23.44
C ARG A 791 -33.86 6.83 24.91
N ILE A 792 -33.61 8.12 25.19
CA ILE A 792 -33.41 8.61 26.55
C ILE A 792 -34.69 8.42 27.38
N ALA A 793 -35.86 8.76 26.82
CA ALA A 793 -37.15 8.57 27.53
C ALA A 793 -37.45 7.11 27.84
N THR A 794 -37.08 6.18 26.94
CA THR A 794 -37.23 4.75 27.17
C THR A 794 -36.31 4.28 28.31
N LEU A 795 -35.10 4.75 28.35
CA LEU A 795 -34.14 4.39 29.40
C LEU A 795 -34.53 4.95 30.76
N LEU A 796 -35.00 6.20 30.85
CA LEU A 796 -35.54 6.79 32.07
C LEU A 796 -36.79 6.05 32.55
N SER A 797 -37.65 5.64 31.62
CA SER A 797 -38.84 4.86 31.95
C SER A 797 -38.52 3.46 32.50
N GLN A 798 -37.43 2.86 32.07
CA GLN A 798 -36.93 1.58 32.57
C GLN A 798 -36.30 1.70 33.97
N LEU A 799 -35.48 2.75 34.17
CA LEU A 799 -34.77 2.98 35.44
C LEU A 799 -35.73 3.38 36.58
N TYR A 800 -36.71 4.21 36.30
CA TYR A 800 -37.64 4.77 37.32
C TYR A 800 -39.05 4.23 37.21
N HIS A 801 -39.25 3.04 36.64
CA HIS A 801 -40.58 2.45 36.37
C HIS A 801 -41.58 2.50 37.56
N HIS A 802 -41.11 2.10 38.75
CA HIS A 802 -41.98 2.07 39.95
C HIS A 802 -42.38 3.47 40.43
N GLN A 803 -41.47 4.42 40.35
CA GLN A 803 -41.70 5.80 40.81
C GLN A 803 -42.52 6.59 39.80
N LEU A 804 -42.34 6.38 38.52
CA LEU A 804 -43.12 7.00 37.43
C LEU A 804 -44.59 6.53 37.41
N VAL A 805 -44.85 5.27 37.75
CA VAL A 805 -46.22 4.73 37.81
C VAL A 805 -46.98 5.30 38.99
N SER A 806 -46.31 5.58 40.14
CA SER A 806 -46.89 6.14 41.35
C SER A 806 -47.17 7.63 41.27
N THR A 807 -46.45 8.40 40.42
CA THR A 807 -46.57 9.85 40.30
C THR A 807 -47.63 10.28 39.30
N VAL A 808 -48.62 11.06 39.73
CA VAL A 808 -49.71 11.52 38.88
C VAL A 808 -49.23 12.59 37.86
N SER A 809 -48.24 13.38 38.21
CA SER A 809 -47.63 14.44 37.37
C SER A 809 -46.85 13.87 36.15
N ALA A 810 -46.37 12.64 36.19
CA ALA A 810 -45.64 12.01 35.09
C ALA A 810 -46.54 11.47 33.97
N ARG A 811 -47.84 11.24 34.25
CA ARG A 811 -48.76 10.63 33.27
C ARG A 811 -48.95 11.41 31.98
N PRO A 812 -49.14 12.76 32.01
CA PRO A 812 -49.30 13.54 30.76
C PRO A 812 -48.02 13.55 29.92
N LEU A 813 -46.86 13.54 30.53
CA LEU A 813 -45.56 13.48 29.85
C LEU A 813 -45.35 12.14 29.13
N LEU A 814 -45.68 11.01 29.81
CA LEU A 814 -45.60 9.69 29.24
C LEU A 814 -46.60 9.45 28.11
N THR A 815 -47.83 10.03 28.17
CA THR A 815 -48.77 9.97 27.05
C THR A 815 -48.27 10.70 25.83
N LYS A 816 -47.70 11.91 25.98
CA LYS A 816 -47.10 12.71 24.87
C LYS A 816 -45.91 11.99 24.26
N LEU A 817 -45.02 11.40 25.06
CA LEU A 817 -43.88 10.63 24.55
C LEU A 817 -44.32 9.37 23.78
N LYS A 818 -45.41 8.71 24.24
CA LYS A 818 -46.04 7.60 23.51
C LYS A 818 -46.58 8.03 22.15
N ASP A 819 -47.24 9.19 22.06
CA ASP A 819 -47.76 9.77 20.82
C ASP A 819 -46.66 10.17 19.86
N ILE A 820 -45.54 10.72 20.37
CA ILE A 820 -44.35 11.04 19.56
C ILE A 820 -43.74 9.75 19.00
N ARG A 821 -43.60 8.72 19.82
CA ARG A 821 -43.11 7.40 19.36
C ARG A 821 -43.99 6.79 18.26
N ALA A 822 -45.34 6.92 18.39
CA ALA A 822 -46.28 6.45 17.37
C ALA A 822 -46.12 7.22 16.06
N LYS A 823 -45.98 8.57 16.12
CA LYS A 823 -45.75 9.44 14.94
C LYS A 823 -44.41 9.16 14.26
N VAL A 824 -43.36 8.86 15.02
CA VAL A 824 -42.05 8.48 14.45
C VAL A 824 -42.10 7.17 13.73
N LYS A 825 -42.80 6.17 14.29
CA LYS A 825 -43.06 4.89 13.63
C LYS A 825 -43.81 5.07 12.32
N GLU A 826 -44.89 5.86 12.33
CA GLU A 826 -45.64 6.20 11.12
C GLU A 826 -44.81 6.95 10.06
N ARG A 827 -43.97 7.90 10.47
CA ARG A 827 -43.01 8.58 9.55
C ARG A 827 -42.00 7.62 8.95
N LYS A 828 -41.47 6.66 9.74
CA LYS A 828 -40.55 5.64 9.21
C LYS A 828 -41.23 4.74 8.19
N ASP A 829 -42.47 4.39 8.40
CA ASP A 829 -43.25 3.57 7.46
C ASP A 829 -43.52 4.36 6.17
N ILE A 830 -43.88 5.69 6.26
CA ILE A 830 -44.08 6.59 5.11
C ILE A 830 -42.75 6.82 4.35
N LEU A 831 -41.63 7.02 5.04
CA LEU A 831 -40.33 7.16 4.43
C LEU A 831 -39.92 5.89 3.68
N GLY A 832 -40.18 4.72 4.22
CA GLY A 832 -39.98 3.44 3.56
C GLY A 832 -40.75 3.31 2.25
N VAL A 833 -42.02 3.70 2.26
CA VAL A 833 -42.88 3.69 1.06
C VAL A 833 -42.41 4.73 0.03
N ASN A 834 -42.03 5.93 0.46
CA ASN A 834 -41.52 6.98 -0.42
C ASN A 834 -40.15 6.63 -1.02
N SER A 835 -39.26 5.98 -0.24
CA SER A 835 -38.02 5.46 -0.77
C SER A 835 -38.22 4.43 -1.85
N ALA A 836 -39.16 3.47 -1.64
CA ALA A 836 -39.49 2.46 -2.63
C ALA A 836 -40.12 3.11 -3.92
N ALA A 837 -40.94 4.15 -3.74
CA ALA A 837 -41.50 4.91 -4.89
C ALA A 837 -40.41 5.68 -5.66
N MET A 838 -39.45 6.28 -4.95
CA MET A 838 -38.31 6.98 -5.58
C MET A 838 -37.39 6.00 -6.33
N ASP A 839 -37.13 4.83 -5.78
CA ASP A 839 -36.36 3.79 -6.45
C ASP A 839 -37.09 3.26 -7.70
N HIS A 840 -38.39 3.12 -7.65
CA HIS A 840 -39.21 2.78 -8.80
C HIS A 840 -39.15 3.88 -9.89
N HIS A 841 -39.28 5.17 -9.52
CA HIS A 841 -39.13 6.30 -10.44
C HIS A 841 -37.72 6.41 -11.01
N ARG A 842 -36.68 6.14 -10.21
CA ARG A 842 -35.29 6.11 -10.67
C ARG A 842 -35.07 5.00 -11.70
N THR A 843 -35.65 3.82 -11.50
CA THR A 843 -35.59 2.70 -12.46
C THR A 843 -36.36 3.06 -13.75
N GLN A 844 -37.50 3.72 -13.66
CA GLN A 844 -38.25 4.21 -14.86
C GLN A 844 -37.47 5.30 -15.62
N LEU A 845 -36.82 6.23 -14.93
CA LEU A 845 -35.98 7.28 -15.54
C LEU A 845 -34.71 6.69 -16.18
N MET A 846 -34.13 5.64 -15.59
CA MET A 846 -33.03 4.92 -16.20
C MET A 846 -33.45 4.15 -17.45
N SER A 847 -34.63 3.54 -17.45
CA SER A 847 -35.16 2.84 -18.63
C SER A 847 -35.54 3.80 -19.77
N SER A 848 -36.07 5.01 -19.47
CA SER A 848 -36.37 6.02 -20.46
C SER A 848 -35.17 6.76 -21.04
N ARG A 849 -34.01 6.74 -20.36
CA ARG A 849 -32.72 7.26 -20.86
C ARG A 849 -31.95 6.30 -21.76
N SER A 850 -32.44 5.08 -21.93
CA SER A 850 -31.75 4.04 -22.74
C SER A 850 -31.83 4.29 -24.26
N ASP A 851 -32.57 5.29 -24.73
CA ASP A 851 -32.68 5.67 -26.15
C ASP A 851 -31.54 6.58 -26.64
N ALA A 852 -30.56 6.91 -25.81
CA ALA A 852 -29.36 7.61 -26.25
C ALA A 852 -28.39 6.64 -26.96
N PRO A 853 -27.78 7.01 -28.09
CA PRO A 853 -27.01 6.09 -28.95
C PRO A 853 -25.71 5.56 -28.32
N PHE A 854 -25.39 5.92 -27.07
CA PHE A 854 -24.22 5.47 -26.32
C PHE A 854 -24.53 4.93 -24.92
N GLY A 855 -25.74 4.40 -24.69
CA GLY A 855 -26.05 3.69 -23.46
C GLY A 855 -25.20 2.41 -23.33
N ASN A 856 -24.64 2.18 -22.16
CA ASN A 856 -23.77 1.02 -21.83
C ASN A 856 -24.31 -0.29 -22.41
N ALA A 857 -23.50 -0.97 -23.20
CA ALA A 857 -23.86 -2.25 -23.82
C ALA A 857 -24.32 -3.29 -22.79
N MET A 858 -23.85 -3.20 -21.57
CA MET A 858 -24.20 -4.03 -20.43
C MET A 858 -25.65 -3.90 -19.97
N THR A 859 -26.18 -2.68 -19.89
CA THR A 859 -27.59 -2.46 -19.54
C THR A 859 -28.52 -3.05 -20.63
N LYS A 860 -28.14 -2.92 -21.90
CA LYS A 860 -28.91 -3.51 -23.00
C LYS A 860 -28.89 -5.05 -23.02
N LEU A 861 -27.74 -5.66 -22.70
CA LEU A 861 -27.62 -7.12 -22.59
C LEU A 861 -28.42 -7.67 -21.40
N TRP A 862 -28.44 -6.97 -20.29
CA TRP A 862 -29.23 -7.35 -19.12
C TRP A 862 -30.73 -7.21 -19.38
N GLU A 863 -31.17 -6.14 -20.07
CA GLU A 863 -32.56 -5.94 -20.50
C GLU A 863 -32.98 -7.03 -21.49
N ILE A 864 -32.15 -7.41 -22.45
CA ILE A 864 -32.41 -8.50 -23.40
C ILE A 864 -32.52 -9.84 -22.69
N ARG A 865 -31.66 -10.16 -21.71
CA ARG A 865 -31.76 -11.39 -20.91
C ARG A 865 -33.03 -11.39 -20.01
N SER A 866 -33.36 -10.30 -19.35
CA SER A 866 -34.56 -10.21 -18.53
C SER A 866 -35.84 -10.23 -19.34
N CYS A 867 -35.84 -9.67 -20.56
CA CYS A 867 -36.95 -9.83 -21.52
C CYS A 867 -37.08 -11.24 -22.04
N ASN A 868 -35.96 -11.95 -22.28
CA ASN A 868 -36.00 -13.34 -22.74
C ASN A 868 -36.48 -14.29 -21.62
N THR A 869 -36.10 -14.10 -20.37
CA THR A 869 -36.62 -14.89 -19.23
C THR A 869 -38.10 -14.65 -19.01
N LYS A 870 -38.57 -13.41 -19.03
CA LYS A 870 -39.99 -13.07 -18.95
C LYS A 870 -40.76 -13.60 -20.16
N GLY A 871 -40.16 -13.54 -21.35
CA GLY A 871 -40.75 -14.13 -22.58
C GLY A 871 -40.85 -15.64 -22.53
N ILE A 872 -39.94 -16.33 -21.85
CA ILE A 872 -39.95 -17.80 -21.67
C ILE A 872 -41.02 -18.17 -20.61
N GLU A 873 -41.15 -17.42 -19.52
CA GLU A 873 -42.18 -17.62 -18.50
C GLU A 873 -43.60 -17.35 -19.10
N ALA A 874 -43.77 -16.25 -19.81
CA ALA A 874 -45.05 -15.96 -20.51
C ALA A 874 -45.39 -17.00 -21.58
N ARG A 875 -44.42 -17.60 -22.26
CA ARG A 875 -44.63 -18.72 -23.21
C ARG A 875 -44.91 -20.05 -22.48
N ALA A 876 -44.40 -20.26 -21.30
CA ALA A 876 -44.70 -21.41 -20.46
C ALA A 876 -46.18 -21.33 -19.95
N ASP A 877 -46.60 -20.16 -19.46
CA ASP A 877 -47.97 -19.92 -18.98
C ASP A 877 -48.99 -20.01 -20.09
N THR A 878 -48.73 -19.43 -21.27
CA THR A 878 -49.61 -19.59 -22.42
C THR A 878 -49.66 -21.03 -22.98
N ARG A 879 -48.59 -21.83 -22.80
CA ARG A 879 -48.62 -23.27 -23.08
C ARG A 879 -49.43 -24.08 -22.06
N GLN A 880 -49.39 -23.69 -20.78
CA GLN A 880 -50.21 -24.30 -19.77
C GLN A 880 -51.68 -23.94 -19.92
N GLU A 881 -52.04 -22.72 -20.23
CA GLU A 881 -53.41 -22.28 -20.54
C GLU A 881 -53.96 -22.95 -21.79
N LYS A 882 -53.15 -23.06 -22.86
CA LYS A 882 -53.53 -23.86 -24.05
C LYS A 882 -53.69 -25.33 -23.77
N LYS A 883 -52.96 -25.93 -22.87
CA LYS A 883 -53.16 -27.32 -22.41
C LYS A 883 -54.41 -27.46 -21.52
N ARG A 884 -54.71 -26.44 -20.66
CA ARG A 884 -55.97 -26.42 -19.88
C ARG A 884 -57.19 -26.28 -20.80
N LYS A 885 -57.18 -25.37 -21.76
CA LYS A 885 -58.29 -25.18 -22.74
C LYS A 885 -58.45 -26.40 -23.68
N LYS A 886 -57.39 -27.12 -23.98
CA LYS A 886 -57.45 -28.38 -24.76
C LYS A 886 -57.97 -29.55 -23.94
N LYS A 887 -57.73 -29.59 -22.62
CA LYS A 887 -58.32 -30.57 -21.68
C LYS A 887 -59.79 -30.29 -21.43
N GLN A 888 -60.21 -29.05 -21.29
CA GLN A 888 -61.62 -28.63 -21.15
C GLN A 888 -62.44 -28.92 -22.41
N LYS A 889 -61.91 -28.65 -23.61
CA LYS A 889 -62.56 -29.02 -24.91
C LYS A 889 -62.62 -30.54 -25.16
N LYS A 890 -61.87 -31.33 -24.42
CA LYS A 890 -61.95 -32.83 -24.52
C LYS A 890 -62.94 -33.40 -23.49
N ILE A 891 -63.39 -32.61 -22.51
CA ILE A 891 -64.41 -32.97 -21.53
C ILE A 891 -65.80 -32.57 -22.04
N ASP A 892 -65.92 -31.43 -22.74
CA ASP A 892 -67.19 -30.93 -23.32
C ASP A 892 -67.56 -31.57 -24.67
N GLY A 893 -66.66 -32.38 -25.28
CA GLY A 893 -66.95 -33.07 -26.56
C GLY A 893 -67.37 -34.54 -26.42
N GLY A 894 -67.68 -35.00 -25.17
CA GLY A 894 -67.93 -36.41 -24.86
C GLY A 894 -69.42 -36.81 -24.68
N HIS A 895 -70.34 -35.89 -24.97
CA HIS A 895 -71.77 -36.22 -24.88
C HIS A 895 -72.47 -35.66 -26.10
N VAL A 896 -72.55 -36.42 -27.16
CA VAL A 896 -73.69 -36.56 -28.11
C VAL A 896 -73.34 -37.73 -29.07
N TRP A 897 -74.18 -38.73 -29.08
CA TRP A 897 -74.51 -39.78 -29.92
C TRP A 897 -74.43 -41.20 -29.33
N SER A 898 -75.68 -41.63 -29.04
CA SER A 898 -76.38 -42.90 -28.77
C SER A 898 -75.86 -43.80 -27.70
#